data_53e0dab4057e6e8ffbe6b43ad9691941
#
_entry.id   53e0dab4057e6e8ffbe6b43ad9691941
#
_cell.length_a   1.000
_cell.length_b   1.000
_cell.length_c   1.000
_cell.angle_alpha   90.00
_cell.angle_beta   90.00
_cell.angle_gamma   90.00
#
_symmetry.space_group_name_H-M   'P 1'
#
loop_
_entity.id
_entity.type
_entity.pdbx_description
1 polymer ?
#
loop_
_entity_poly.entity_id
_entity_poly.type
_entity_poly.pdbx_seq_one_letter_code
_entity_poly.pdbx_strand_id
1 'polypeptide(L)'
;MSKPTFLSQLAQEVLKSNSNTLSELTIVLPNKRAKVFLLEELKLLVLNNVFAPEIISIEEFIQEISGIRSVDSVELLFEFYEVYLAITDKDKQESFENFANWAKTLLQDFNEIDRYLLEPNKILKYLEDIKEIEHWSVDVDKRTNLIEKHMLFWKKLPEYYHSLYNYLVNKGIGYQGLIYREAVENLNHFSENNNDKHFVFAGFNALNQAEEKIIQHLLALDVAKIYWDIDETLLNDPFHDAGHFQRKFKSEWNYYKTHPYEWISNDFKTEKNIHVIATSKAIGQAKIVGSIVEKHIEKGNLQNVALVLGEESLLLPMLYSLPANVDALNITMGFSSKNNPAQLLLAKLFKLHTNALTRNPSGYVMYYKDVLDVLTHPLVEPYVNANELVSIINKNNYSFITHKKLLELYSKENELFYLLFQKWNADSVTVLEKIAQILLKIKSNLDYETEEEKITNAFVYSIFKVINKMISYFSEHPSINDMKTLQAIYKQVIDVAEVSFEGEPLSGLQIMGVLESRVLDFESVIITSVNEGKFPAGKSTNSFIPYDVKLQYGLPTYKEKDAIYTYHFYHLLQRATNVYLIYNSDSQGFDAGEKSRFITQLEIEKQPNHNLTFQYYNPDVPNIAYQPIAIPKTESVMTRLHEIATKGFSPSSLTTYIRNPIQFYFQRVLRISETDEVEENIAVNTLGTIIHGTLEELYKPTIGRLLTKEDIKMCISKIDEEVLNQFKEVYKEGEIKKGRNLLAFEVAKRNVLNFLKTELEAIENGDEIQIVSLETTYERVLTDVRLPFPVLIKGNVDRIEYRSKKGEKRKIRIIDYKTGKVDKNNVILKDWNGLTNDIKNDKIIQVLAYAFMYEEQTKGQEMEAGIISFKNLKSGFLPFQFKQDKDVIATISAEIMENYLEQIVILLQEILNKDVPFEEEV
;
A
#
# COMPACT_ATOMS: atom_id res chain seq x y z
N MET A 1 11.70 32.94 -34.10
CA MET A 1 12.92 32.17 -33.91
C MET A 1 12.98 31.80 -32.41
N SER A 2 13.13 30.53 -32.10
CA SER A 2 13.33 30.06 -30.72
C SER A 2 14.62 30.68 -30.16
N LYS A 3 14.67 31.06 -28.90
CA LYS A 3 15.87 31.56 -28.26
C LYS A 3 16.96 30.49 -28.29
N PRO A 4 18.25 30.89 -28.47
CA PRO A 4 19.31 29.90 -28.43
C PRO A 4 19.41 29.30 -27.01
N THR A 5 19.46 27.95 -26.92
CA THR A 5 19.67 27.25 -25.66
C THR A 5 21.11 27.42 -25.16
N PHE A 6 21.36 27.16 -23.86
CA PHE A 6 22.72 27.18 -23.32
C PHE A 6 23.64 26.22 -24.09
N LEU A 7 23.16 24.99 -24.38
CA LEU A 7 23.94 24.00 -25.11
C LEU A 7 24.22 24.43 -26.57
N SER A 8 23.27 25.10 -27.21
CA SER A 8 23.47 25.65 -28.56
C SER A 8 24.54 26.74 -28.58
N GLN A 9 24.53 27.64 -27.59
CA GLN A 9 25.55 28.66 -27.43
C GLN A 9 26.92 28.05 -27.12
N LEU A 10 26.96 27.03 -26.25
CA LEU A 10 28.20 26.29 -25.91
C LEU A 10 28.79 25.62 -27.15
N ALA A 11 27.94 24.93 -27.95
CA ALA A 11 28.37 24.28 -29.18
C ALA A 11 28.99 25.30 -30.17
N GLN A 12 28.39 26.48 -30.33
CA GLN A 12 28.93 27.55 -31.18
C GLN A 12 30.28 28.06 -30.68
N GLU A 13 30.44 28.27 -29.38
CA GLU A 13 31.68 28.78 -28.79
C GLU A 13 32.81 27.75 -28.84
N VAL A 14 32.50 26.47 -28.58
CA VAL A 14 33.44 25.36 -28.72
C VAL A 14 33.97 25.26 -30.15
N LEU A 15 33.08 25.34 -31.15
CA LEU A 15 33.47 25.27 -32.55
C LEU A 15 34.31 26.48 -33.00
N LYS A 16 34.00 27.68 -32.54
CA LYS A 16 34.82 28.88 -32.82
C LYS A 16 36.25 28.76 -32.27
N SER A 17 36.36 28.26 -31.06
CA SER A 17 37.63 28.18 -30.33
C SER A 17 38.47 26.98 -30.74
N ASN A 18 37.90 25.88 -31.23
CA ASN A 18 38.58 24.59 -31.40
C ASN A 18 38.22 23.90 -32.74
N SER A 19 37.97 24.63 -33.82
CA SER A 19 37.52 24.08 -35.10
C SER A 19 38.39 22.96 -35.69
N ASN A 20 39.70 22.94 -35.38
CA ASN A 20 40.69 21.98 -35.91
C ASN A 20 41.11 20.91 -34.87
N THR A 21 40.75 21.05 -33.59
CA THR A 21 41.24 20.24 -32.47
C THR A 21 40.08 19.65 -31.64
N LEU A 22 38.88 19.49 -32.22
CA LEU A 22 37.73 18.98 -31.50
C LEU A 22 37.96 17.58 -30.88
N SER A 23 38.75 16.72 -31.53
CA SER A 23 39.04 15.38 -31.04
C SER A 23 39.97 15.36 -29.81
N GLU A 24 40.67 16.46 -29.53
CA GLU A 24 41.57 16.60 -28.37
C GLU A 24 40.83 17.28 -27.18
N LEU A 25 39.58 17.65 -27.38
CA LEU A 25 38.80 18.37 -26.39
C LEU A 25 37.95 17.39 -25.56
N THR A 26 38.04 17.49 -24.24
CA THR A 26 37.15 16.83 -23.30
C THR A 26 36.17 17.84 -22.71
N ILE A 27 34.86 17.65 -22.94
CA ILE A 27 33.80 18.50 -22.40
C ILE A 27 33.19 17.81 -21.19
N VAL A 28 33.27 18.44 -20.03
CA VAL A 28 32.76 17.91 -18.76
C VAL A 28 31.46 18.64 -18.41
N LEU A 29 30.38 17.86 -18.28
CA LEU A 29 29.02 18.34 -17.98
C LEU A 29 28.55 17.86 -16.60
N PRO A 30 27.54 18.51 -15.97
CA PRO A 30 27.03 18.11 -14.66
C PRO A 30 26.30 16.75 -14.66
N ASN A 31 25.82 16.28 -15.82
CA ASN A 31 25.11 15.02 -15.95
C ASN A 31 25.34 14.37 -17.33
N LYS A 32 25.12 13.05 -17.40
CA LYS A 32 25.30 12.25 -18.62
C LYS A 32 24.31 12.58 -19.73
N ARG A 33 23.13 13.08 -19.39
CA ARG A 33 22.04 13.36 -20.34
C ARG A 33 22.36 14.52 -21.25
N ALA A 34 22.95 15.59 -20.73
CA ALA A 34 23.31 16.76 -21.49
C ALA A 34 24.27 16.46 -22.66
N LYS A 35 25.03 15.34 -22.57
CA LYS A 35 25.89 14.83 -23.65
C LYS A 35 25.14 14.62 -24.96
N VAL A 36 23.96 13.98 -24.90
CA VAL A 36 23.19 13.65 -26.11
C VAL A 36 22.66 14.92 -26.79
N PHE A 37 22.18 15.88 -26.00
CA PHE A 37 21.70 17.17 -26.49
C PHE A 37 22.85 18.01 -27.07
N LEU A 38 23.99 18.05 -26.40
CA LEU A 38 25.17 18.80 -26.91
C LEU A 38 25.70 18.18 -28.21
N LEU A 39 25.74 16.85 -28.30
CA LEU A 39 26.15 16.18 -29.55
C LEU A 39 25.21 16.54 -30.72
N GLU A 40 23.92 16.60 -30.51
CA GLU A 40 22.97 16.99 -31.56
C GLU A 40 23.15 18.46 -31.97
N GLU A 41 23.37 19.36 -31.00
CA GLU A 41 23.67 20.78 -31.31
C GLU A 41 24.98 20.92 -32.10
N LEU A 42 26.03 20.18 -31.74
CA LEU A 42 27.29 20.16 -32.49
C LEU A 42 27.11 19.60 -33.92
N LYS A 43 26.32 18.51 -34.09
CA LYS A 43 25.99 17.90 -35.36
C LYS A 43 25.26 18.88 -36.31
N LEU A 44 24.36 19.67 -35.78
CA LEU A 44 23.64 20.70 -36.57
C LEU A 44 24.55 21.82 -37.07
N LEU A 45 25.63 22.10 -36.37
CA LEU A 45 26.55 23.20 -36.69
C LEU A 45 27.78 22.79 -37.55
N VAL A 46 28.16 21.51 -37.52
CA VAL A 46 29.31 20.98 -38.24
C VAL A 46 28.96 20.63 -39.67
N LEU A 47 29.63 21.26 -40.64
CA LEU A 47 29.37 21.04 -42.07
C LEU A 47 30.22 19.90 -42.66
N ASN A 48 31.31 19.50 -42.05
CA ASN A 48 32.22 18.49 -42.51
C ASN A 48 32.33 17.32 -41.51
N ASN A 49 32.75 16.12 -41.97
CA ASN A 49 33.00 14.99 -41.11
C ASN A 49 34.25 15.31 -40.21
N VAL A 50 34.00 15.43 -38.92
CA VAL A 50 35.02 15.61 -37.88
C VAL A 50 34.83 14.58 -36.77
N PHE A 51 35.88 14.28 -36.03
CA PHE A 51 35.73 13.47 -34.81
C PHE A 51 35.11 14.36 -33.74
N ALA A 52 34.07 13.80 -33.06
CA ALA A 52 33.41 14.49 -31.96
C ALA A 52 34.38 14.66 -30.75
N PRO A 53 34.21 15.72 -29.95
CA PRO A 53 34.91 15.81 -28.66
C PRO A 53 34.46 14.69 -27.73
N GLU A 54 35.34 14.37 -26.78
CA GLU A 54 34.93 13.51 -25.67
C GLU A 54 33.97 14.29 -24.75
N ILE A 55 32.76 13.79 -24.52
CA ILE A 55 31.77 14.43 -23.64
C ILE A 55 31.46 13.48 -22.51
N ILE A 56 31.77 13.85 -21.28
CA ILE A 56 31.62 13.05 -20.07
C ILE A 56 30.95 13.84 -18.95
N SER A 57 30.40 13.13 -17.97
CA SER A 57 29.92 13.75 -16.74
C SER A 57 31.08 14.02 -15.78
N ILE A 58 30.85 14.94 -14.85
CA ILE A 58 31.85 15.27 -13.80
C ILE A 58 32.19 14.02 -12.96
N GLU A 59 31.25 13.15 -12.72
CA GLU A 59 31.47 11.90 -11.99
C GLU A 59 32.37 10.95 -12.76
N GLU A 60 32.17 10.79 -14.06
CA GLU A 60 33.03 9.98 -14.94
C GLU A 60 34.45 10.58 -15.01
N PHE A 61 34.57 11.91 -15.15
CA PHE A 61 35.83 12.60 -15.17
C PHE A 61 36.65 12.39 -13.88
N ILE A 62 36.01 12.54 -12.71
CA ILE A 62 36.67 12.35 -11.42
C ILE A 62 37.03 10.89 -11.20
N GLN A 63 36.20 9.95 -11.66
CA GLN A 63 36.52 8.53 -11.61
C GLN A 63 37.72 8.18 -12.49
N GLU A 64 37.89 8.80 -13.66
CA GLU A 64 39.05 8.64 -14.51
C GLU A 64 40.34 9.14 -13.81
N ILE A 65 40.28 10.32 -13.17
CA ILE A 65 41.43 10.86 -12.42
C ILE A 65 41.80 9.95 -11.24
N SER A 66 40.83 9.43 -10.51
CA SER A 66 41.11 8.60 -9.34
C SER A 66 41.58 7.19 -9.68
N GLY A 67 41.12 6.63 -10.80
CA GLY A 67 41.32 5.22 -11.18
C GLY A 67 40.56 4.23 -10.32
N ILE A 68 39.59 4.66 -9.51
CA ILE A 68 38.80 3.84 -8.57
C ILE A 68 37.37 3.67 -9.10
N ARG A 69 36.87 2.41 -9.08
CA ARG A 69 35.51 2.07 -9.49
C ARG A 69 34.49 2.47 -8.41
N SER A 70 33.44 3.15 -8.82
CA SER A 70 32.33 3.45 -7.92
C SER A 70 31.53 2.22 -7.57
N VAL A 71 31.14 2.09 -6.30
CA VAL A 71 30.23 1.05 -5.79
C VAL A 71 28.92 1.69 -5.37
N ASP A 72 27.83 0.91 -5.46
CA ASP A 72 26.54 1.38 -4.97
C ASP A 72 26.41 1.28 -3.43
N SER A 73 25.38 1.90 -2.90
CA SER A 73 25.17 1.98 -1.45
C SER A 73 24.96 0.63 -0.76
N VAL A 74 24.51 -0.40 -1.50
CA VAL A 74 24.27 -1.73 -0.92
C VAL A 74 25.58 -2.52 -0.90
N GLU A 75 26.33 -2.54 -2.00
CA GLU A 75 27.68 -3.11 -2.06
C GLU A 75 28.58 -2.50 -0.99
N LEU A 76 28.57 -1.17 -0.87
CA LEU A 76 29.32 -0.47 0.15
C LEU A 76 28.96 -0.89 1.58
N LEU A 77 27.67 -1.17 1.85
CA LEU A 77 27.22 -1.57 3.16
C LEU A 77 27.73 -2.99 3.52
N PHE A 78 27.78 -3.91 2.56
CA PHE A 78 28.38 -5.23 2.74
C PHE A 78 29.90 -5.15 2.98
N GLU A 79 30.61 -4.36 2.17
CA GLU A 79 32.05 -4.13 2.36
C GLU A 79 32.38 -3.52 3.71
N PHE A 80 31.56 -2.57 4.17
CA PHE A 80 31.72 -1.98 5.50
C PHE A 80 31.44 -2.98 6.63
N TYR A 81 30.48 -3.88 6.43
CA TYR A 81 30.20 -4.92 7.44
C TYR A 81 31.37 -5.90 7.59
N GLU A 82 32.04 -6.29 6.49
CA GLU A 82 33.26 -7.11 6.59
C GLU A 82 34.37 -6.39 7.37
N VAL A 83 34.59 -5.12 7.09
CA VAL A 83 35.53 -4.32 7.88
C VAL A 83 35.12 -4.24 9.35
N TYR A 84 33.82 -3.99 9.63
CA TYR A 84 33.29 -3.97 11.00
C TYR A 84 33.52 -5.28 11.75
N LEU A 85 33.28 -6.44 11.10
CA LEU A 85 33.53 -7.74 11.69
C LEU A 85 34.99 -8.00 11.96
N ALA A 86 35.89 -7.51 11.11
CA ALA A 86 37.36 -7.67 11.25
C ALA A 86 37.91 -6.88 12.44
N ILE A 87 37.36 -5.69 12.75
CA ILE A 87 37.91 -4.80 13.79
C ILE A 87 37.09 -4.78 15.08
N THR A 88 36.00 -5.56 15.14
CA THR A 88 35.13 -5.63 16.32
C THR A 88 35.24 -7.00 16.99
N ASP A 89 35.44 -7.01 18.30
CA ASP A 89 35.48 -8.22 19.11
C ASP A 89 34.22 -9.08 18.89
N LYS A 90 34.34 -10.38 18.76
CA LYS A 90 33.22 -11.30 18.44
C LYS A 90 32.02 -11.22 19.35
N ASP A 91 32.25 -10.94 20.66
CA ASP A 91 31.22 -10.79 21.67
C ASP A 91 30.46 -9.44 21.59
N LYS A 92 30.98 -8.49 20.84
CA LYS A 92 30.41 -7.15 20.64
C LYS A 92 29.85 -6.94 19.24
N GLN A 93 30.01 -7.94 18.35
CA GLN A 93 29.51 -7.83 16.98
C GLN A 93 27.98 -7.83 16.94
N GLU A 94 27.42 -6.88 16.20
CA GLU A 94 25.99 -6.79 15.95
C GLU A 94 25.60 -7.61 14.71
N SER A 95 24.32 -8.01 14.65
CA SER A 95 23.77 -8.56 13.42
C SER A 95 23.82 -7.53 12.30
N PHE A 96 23.86 -7.99 11.06
CA PHE A 96 23.87 -7.09 9.89
C PHE A 96 22.70 -6.08 9.91
N GLU A 97 21.52 -6.52 10.35
CA GLU A 97 20.33 -5.64 10.45
C GLU A 97 20.56 -4.46 11.41
N ASN A 98 21.09 -4.73 12.61
CA ASN A 98 21.39 -3.69 13.60
C ASN A 98 22.50 -2.77 13.13
N PHE A 99 23.57 -3.33 12.59
CA PHE A 99 24.67 -2.60 11.99
C PHE A 99 24.18 -1.65 10.87
N ALA A 100 23.37 -2.15 9.94
CA ALA A 100 22.90 -1.39 8.79
C ALA A 100 22.05 -0.16 9.17
N ASN A 101 21.38 -0.17 10.33
CA ASN A 101 20.57 0.94 10.81
C ASN A 101 21.39 2.22 11.06
N TRP A 102 22.61 2.09 11.57
CA TRP A 102 23.47 3.23 11.84
C TRP A 102 24.57 3.42 10.77
N ALA A 103 25.05 2.34 10.14
CA ALA A 103 26.12 2.36 9.18
C ALA A 103 25.80 3.23 7.95
N LYS A 104 24.56 3.22 7.47
CA LYS A 104 24.12 4.07 6.35
C LYS A 104 24.33 5.56 6.63
N THR A 105 23.93 6.01 7.83
CA THR A 105 24.11 7.42 8.22
C THR A 105 25.59 7.76 8.33
N LEU A 106 26.38 6.85 8.89
CA LEU A 106 27.82 7.05 9.01
C LEU A 106 28.53 7.10 7.65
N LEU A 107 28.15 6.23 6.71
CA LEU A 107 28.68 6.26 5.34
C LEU A 107 28.33 7.57 4.61
N GLN A 108 27.15 8.12 4.85
CA GLN A 108 26.79 9.45 4.32
C GLN A 108 27.69 10.55 4.90
N ASP A 109 27.98 10.51 6.19
CA ASP A 109 28.88 11.46 6.83
C ASP A 109 30.32 11.30 6.33
N PHE A 110 30.83 10.09 6.18
CA PHE A 110 32.13 9.83 5.57
C PHE A 110 32.20 10.38 4.14
N ASN A 111 31.16 10.16 3.36
CA ASN A 111 31.06 10.69 2.01
C ASN A 111 31.10 12.23 1.97
N GLU A 112 30.42 12.91 2.92
CA GLU A 112 30.49 14.37 3.04
C GLU A 112 31.88 14.83 3.46
N ILE A 113 32.52 14.20 4.46
CA ILE A 113 33.87 14.50 4.93
C ILE A 113 34.88 14.46 3.77
N ASP A 114 34.80 13.42 2.93
CA ASP A 114 35.76 13.23 1.83
C ASP A 114 35.47 14.16 0.65
N ARG A 115 34.21 14.38 0.27
CA ARG A 115 33.85 15.35 -0.79
C ARG A 115 34.29 16.78 -0.48
N TYR A 116 34.31 17.14 0.81
CA TYR A 116 34.74 18.46 1.29
C TYR A 116 36.19 18.49 1.77
N LEU A 117 36.94 17.39 1.52
CA LEU A 117 38.37 17.27 1.81
C LEU A 117 38.74 17.61 3.26
N LEU A 118 37.84 17.39 4.20
CA LEU A 118 38.08 17.62 5.61
C LEU A 118 39.07 16.62 6.17
N GLU A 119 39.76 17.00 7.23
CA GLU A 119 40.67 16.13 7.97
C GLU A 119 39.84 15.18 8.86
N PRO A 120 39.73 13.86 8.51
CA PRO A 120 38.79 12.95 9.19
C PRO A 120 39.04 12.84 10.69
N ASN A 121 40.31 12.73 11.08
CA ASN A 121 40.67 12.62 12.50
C ASN A 121 40.22 13.83 13.32
N LYS A 122 40.30 15.02 12.77
CA LYS A 122 39.95 16.24 13.46
C LYS A 122 38.45 16.36 13.69
N ILE A 123 37.65 16.10 12.65
CA ILE A 123 36.20 16.21 12.78
C ILE A 123 35.61 15.07 13.62
N LEU A 124 36.06 13.82 13.42
CA LEU A 124 35.55 12.68 14.15
C LEU A 124 35.91 12.71 15.64
N LYS A 125 37.14 13.21 15.97
CA LYS A 125 37.54 13.46 17.35
C LYS A 125 36.71 14.58 17.99
N TYR A 126 36.44 15.66 17.26
CA TYR A 126 35.59 16.74 17.76
C TYR A 126 34.15 16.25 18.07
N LEU A 127 33.60 15.36 17.25
CA LEU A 127 32.30 14.73 17.53
C LEU A 127 32.34 13.86 18.81
N GLU A 128 33.41 13.10 19.03
CA GLU A 128 33.62 12.34 20.26
C GLU A 128 33.63 13.29 21.48
N ASP A 129 34.38 14.39 21.39
CA ASP A 129 34.51 15.36 22.48
C ASP A 129 33.17 16.04 22.82
N ILE A 130 32.36 16.39 21.80
CA ILE A 130 30.99 16.91 22.02
C ILE A 130 30.13 15.91 22.76
N LYS A 131 30.14 14.65 22.37
CA LYS A 131 29.33 13.61 23.00
C LYS A 131 29.81 13.31 24.42
N GLU A 132 31.09 13.44 24.69
CA GLU A 132 31.62 13.31 26.03
C GLU A 132 31.11 14.45 26.94
N ILE A 133 31.04 15.69 26.44
CA ILE A 133 30.46 16.84 27.14
C ILE A 133 28.96 16.68 27.36
N GLU A 134 28.19 16.21 26.37
CA GLU A 134 26.74 15.95 26.50
C GLU A 134 26.42 14.93 27.60
N HIS A 135 27.31 13.96 27.82
CA HIS A 135 27.16 12.91 28.81
C HIS A 135 28.07 13.10 30.05
N TRP A 136 28.54 14.32 30.26
CA TRP A 136 29.39 14.64 31.40
C TRP A 136 28.63 14.41 32.73
N SER A 137 29.22 13.59 33.59
CA SER A 137 28.74 13.29 34.93
C SER A 137 29.89 13.48 35.89
N VAL A 138 29.60 14.07 37.06
CA VAL A 138 30.59 14.24 38.17
C VAL A 138 31.05 12.87 38.71
N ASP A 139 30.23 11.83 38.55
CA ASP A 139 30.51 10.45 38.95
C ASP A 139 30.63 9.56 37.69
N VAL A 140 31.84 9.30 37.23
CA VAL A 140 32.14 8.44 36.08
C VAL A 140 31.67 7.00 36.34
N ASP A 141 31.71 6.53 37.60
CA ASP A 141 31.29 5.19 38.00
C ASP A 141 29.75 4.94 37.96
N LYS A 142 28.96 5.99 37.69
CA LYS A 142 27.49 5.87 37.59
C LYS A 142 26.98 5.86 36.16
N ARG A 143 27.87 5.79 35.15
CA ARG A 143 27.44 5.66 33.75
C ARG A 143 26.73 4.32 33.57
N THR A 144 25.55 4.34 32.95
CA THR A 144 24.84 3.10 32.62
C THR A 144 25.56 2.37 31.49
N ASN A 145 25.46 1.04 31.43
CA ASN A 145 25.98 0.23 30.31
C ASN A 145 25.59 0.76 28.92
N LEU A 146 24.45 1.43 28.84
CA LEU A 146 23.98 2.03 27.58
C LEU A 146 24.82 3.25 27.18
N ILE A 147 25.15 4.11 28.13
CA ILE A 147 25.99 5.30 27.90
C ILE A 147 27.42 4.85 27.55
N GLU A 148 27.96 3.84 28.24
CA GLU A 148 29.30 3.32 27.91
C GLU A 148 29.38 2.75 26.50
N LYS A 149 28.38 1.96 26.07
CA LYS A 149 28.30 1.46 24.68
C LYS A 149 28.19 2.60 23.68
N HIS A 150 27.37 3.62 23.99
CA HIS A 150 27.21 4.80 23.15
C HIS A 150 28.54 5.56 22.99
N MET A 151 29.26 5.80 24.08
CA MET A 151 30.58 6.46 24.04
C MET A 151 31.64 5.63 23.30
N LEU A 152 31.61 4.30 23.44
CA LEU A 152 32.52 3.42 22.71
C LEU A 152 32.31 3.51 21.19
N PHE A 153 31.07 3.64 20.74
CA PHE A 153 30.75 3.85 19.32
C PHE A 153 31.46 5.12 18.79
N TRP A 154 31.32 6.27 19.48
CA TRP A 154 31.94 7.51 19.05
C TRP A 154 33.48 7.44 19.03
N LYS A 155 34.09 6.77 19.99
CA LYS A 155 35.55 6.54 20.03
C LYS A 155 36.06 5.69 18.88
N LYS A 156 35.22 4.81 18.34
CA LYS A 156 35.59 3.94 17.24
C LYS A 156 35.40 4.56 15.84
N LEU A 157 34.78 5.72 15.71
CA LEU A 157 34.53 6.33 14.40
C LEU A 157 35.79 6.56 13.58
N PRO A 158 36.92 7.08 14.13
CA PRO A 158 38.15 7.22 13.36
C PRO A 158 38.70 5.87 12.88
N GLU A 159 38.62 4.81 13.71
CA GLU A 159 39.07 3.47 13.34
C GLU A 159 38.20 2.89 12.21
N TYR A 160 36.87 3.05 12.28
CA TYR A 160 35.95 2.65 11.22
C TYR A 160 36.27 3.36 9.91
N TYR A 161 36.48 4.68 9.96
CA TYR A 161 36.81 5.46 8.78
C TYR A 161 38.11 4.98 8.12
N HIS A 162 39.22 4.94 8.86
CA HIS A 162 40.53 4.58 8.29
C HIS A 162 40.58 3.11 7.80
N SER A 163 39.97 2.19 8.54
CA SER A 163 39.94 0.80 8.16
C SER A 163 39.13 0.60 6.88
N LEU A 164 37.98 1.23 6.78
CA LEU A 164 37.12 1.18 5.57
C LEU A 164 37.81 1.86 4.38
N TYR A 165 38.36 3.05 4.57
CA TYR A 165 39.06 3.79 3.53
C TYR A 165 40.19 2.95 2.91
N ASN A 166 41.12 2.46 3.76
CA ASN A 166 42.25 1.64 3.28
C ASN A 166 41.81 0.34 2.62
N TYR A 167 40.79 -0.30 3.17
CA TYR A 167 40.24 -1.55 2.62
C TYR A 167 39.67 -1.30 1.20
N LEU A 168 38.88 -0.25 1.00
CA LEU A 168 38.26 0.08 -0.29
C LEU A 168 39.32 0.50 -1.33
N VAL A 169 40.27 1.35 -0.97
CA VAL A 169 41.36 1.79 -1.85
C VAL A 169 42.20 0.56 -2.31
N ASN A 170 42.53 -0.35 -1.40
CA ASN A 170 43.26 -1.56 -1.75
C ASN A 170 42.49 -2.49 -2.72
N LYS A 171 41.15 -2.46 -2.67
CA LYS A 171 40.29 -3.17 -3.63
C LYS A 171 40.10 -2.42 -4.96
N GLY A 172 40.51 -1.18 -5.07
CA GLY A 172 40.26 -0.33 -6.24
C GLY A 172 38.79 0.06 -6.41
N ILE A 173 38.02 0.10 -5.31
CA ILE A 173 36.62 0.45 -5.26
C ILE A 173 36.36 1.55 -4.23
N GLY A 174 35.26 2.30 -4.37
CA GLY A 174 34.95 3.34 -3.38
C GLY A 174 33.60 3.97 -3.52
N TYR A 175 33.15 4.67 -2.46
CA TYR A 175 32.04 5.58 -2.50
C TYR A 175 32.47 6.93 -3.09
N GLN A 176 31.52 7.72 -3.51
CA GLN A 176 31.77 8.96 -4.26
C GLN A 176 32.77 9.90 -3.59
N GLY A 177 32.67 10.15 -2.28
CA GLY A 177 33.58 11.02 -1.55
C GLY A 177 35.03 10.51 -1.55
N LEU A 178 35.23 9.19 -1.31
CA LEU A 178 36.55 8.55 -1.39
C LEU A 178 37.16 8.76 -2.78
N ILE A 179 36.39 8.48 -3.84
CA ILE A 179 36.82 8.66 -5.23
C ILE A 179 37.23 10.13 -5.47
N TYR A 180 36.48 11.08 -4.94
CA TYR A 180 36.75 12.50 -5.07
C TYR A 180 38.06 12.92 -4.35
N ARG A 181 38.29 12.40 -3.15
CA ARG A 181 39.51 12.62 -2.38
C ARG A 181 40.74 12.06 -3.11
N GLU A 182 40.66 10.79 -3.55
CA GLU A 182 41.73 10.17 -4.30
C GLU A 182 42.01 10.87 -5.63
N ALA A 183 40.99 11.37 -6.32
CA ALA A 183 41.15 12.16 -7.52
C ALA A 183 41.96 13.45 -7.25
N VAL A 184 41.74 14.11 -6.13
CA VAL A 184 42.51 15.27 -5.73
C VAL A 184 43.97 14.93 -5.40
N GLU A 185 44.20 13.79 -4.75
CA GLU A 185 45.57 13.32 -4.48
C GLU A 185 46.33 12.95 -5.77
N ASN A 186 45.63 12.37 -6.77
CA ASN A 186 46.19 11.98 -8.05
C ASN A 186 46.27 13.11 -9.10
N LEU A 187 45.79 14.31 -8.79
CA LEU A 187 45.56 15.38 -9.75
C LEU A 187 46.84 15.86 -10.46
N ASN A 188 47.96 15.96 -9.75
CA ASN A 188 49.24 16.37 -10.34
C ASN A 188 49.72 15.34 -11.38
N HIS A 189 49.66 14.07 -11.03
CA HIS A 189 50.03 12.97 -11.93
C HIS A 189 49.14 12.91 -13.18
N PHE A 190 47.83 13.10 -12.99
CA PHE A 190 46.88 13.19 -14.10
C PHE A 190 47.21 14.36 -15.04
N SER A 191 47.47 15.56 -14.50
CA SER A 191 47.82 16.72 -15.30
C SER A 191 49.10 16.55 -16.09
N GLU A 192 50.14 15.93 -15.49
CA GLU A 192 51.40 15.65 -16.17
C GLU A 192 51.26 14.69 -17.36
N ASN A 193 50.35 13.70 -17.22
CA ASN A 193 50.11 12.71 -18.26
C ASN A 193 49.14 13.17 -19.37
N ASN A 194 48.43 14.27 -19.18
CA ASN A 194 47.40 14.80 -20.10
C ASN A 194 47.67 16.26 -20.48
N ASN A 195 48.94 16.67 -20.57
CA ASN A 195 49.33 18.06 -20.87
C ASN A 195 48.86 18.57 -22.23
N ASP A 196 48.60 17.70 -23.18
CA ASP A 196 48.12 17.97 -24.53
C ASP A 196 46.57 17.99 -24.64
N LYS A 197 45.85 17.54 -23.63
CA LYS A 197 44.38 17.58 -23.60
C LYS A 197 43.88 18.95 -23.14
N HIS A 198 42.77 19.41 -23.75
CA HIS A 198 42.03 20.59 -23.35
C HIS A 198 40.69 20.20 -22.73
N PHE A 199 40.32 20.91 -21.67
CA PHE A 199 39.09 20.66 -20.92
C PHE A 199 38.13 21.84 -21.00
N VAL A 200 36.83 21.53 -21.14
CA VAL A 200 35.76 22.53 -21.06
C VAL A 200 34.78 22.09 -20.00
N PHE A 201 34.65 22.86 -18.94
CA PHE A 201 33.59 22.67 -17.93
C PHE A 201 32.41 23.59 -18.25
N ALA A 202 31.18 23.04 -18.25
CA ALA A 202 30.04 23.85 -18.65
C ALA A 202 28.78 23.52 -17.85
N GLY A 203 27.99 24.55 -17.48
CA GLY A 203 26.68 24.44 -16.88
C GLY A 203 26.65 24.01 -15.41
N PHE A 204 27.75 24.23 -14.69
CA PHE A 204 27.81 23.94 -13.25
C PHE A 204 27.14 25.02 -12.40
N ASN A 205 26.60 24.60 -11.24
CA ASN A 205 26.06 25.52 -10.24
C ASN A 205 26.80 25.34 -8.91
N ALA A 206 26.40 24.36 -8.11
CA ALA A 206 27.06 24.03 -6.85
C ALA A 206 28.19 23.04 -7.10
N LEU A 207 29.35 23.32 -6.55
CA LEU A 207 30.51 22.43 -6.58
C LEU A 207 30.92 22.12 -5.13
N ASN A 208 31.32 20.88 -4.87
CA ASN A 208 31.98 20.56 -3.60
C ASN A 208 33.47 20.95 -3.64
N GLN A 209 34.14 20.91 -2.49
CA GLN A 209 35.54 21.34 -2.42
C GLN A 209 36.51 20.54 -3.30
N ALA A 210 36.27 19.24 -3.49
CA ALA A 210 37.08 18.41 -4.38
C ALA A 210 36.92 18.84 -5.84
N GLU A 211 35.67 19.05 -6.29
CA GLU A 211 35.37 19.58 -7.63
C GLU A 211 35.99 20.98 -7.85
N GLU A 212 35.80 21.89 -6.88
CA GLU A 212 36.40 23.22 -6.95
C GLU A 212 37.91 23.14 -7.10
N LYS A 213 38.59 22.28 -6.34
CA LYS A 213 40.05 22.16 -6.36
C LYS A 213 40.54 21.57 -7.69
N ILE A 214 39.86 20.57 -8.23
CA ILE A 214 40.21 19.96 -9.52
C ILE A 214 40.05 20.98 -10.65
N ILE A 215 38.90 21.66 -10.73
CA ILE A 215 38.62 22.63 -11.78
C ILE A 215 39.61 23.81 -11.70
N GLN A 216 39.83 24.39 -10.51
CA GLN A 216 40.76 25.52 -10.33
C GLN A 216 42.20 25.13 -10.68
N HIS A 217 42.62 23.91 -10.38
CA HIS A 217 43.95 23.42 -10.77
C HIS A 217 44.13 23.42 -12.28
N LEU A 218 43.17 22.84 -13.02
CA LEU A 218 43.25 22.78 -14.48
C LEU A 218 43.08 24.14 -15.14
N LEU A 219 42.29 25.06 -14.56
CA LEU A 219 42.22 26.46 -14.98
C LEU A 219 43.54 27.19 -14.75
N ALA A 220 44.25 26.94 -13.66
CA ALA A 220 45.53 27.56 -13.34
C ALA A 220 46.69 27.10 -14.27
N LEU A 221 46.56 25.90 -14.85
CA LEU A 221 47.47 25.36 -15.86
C LEU A 221 47.15 25.86 -17.28
N ASP A 222 46.10 26.66 -17.47
CA ASP A 222 45.62 27.15 -18.76
C ASP A 222 45.23 26.04 -19.77
N VAL A 223 44.95 24.84 -19.26
CA VAL A 223 44.46 23.70 -20.06
C VAL A 223 42.92 23.54 -20.00
N ALA A 224 42.25 24.40 -19.24
CA ALA A 224 40.79 24.30 -19.10
C ALA A 224 40.09 25.67 -19.26
N LYS A 225 38.82 25.62 -19.66
CA LYS A 225 37.86 26.76 -19.64
C LYS A 225 36.59 26.35 -18.91
N ILE A 226 35.89 27.35 -18.34
CA ILE A 226 34.62 27.12 -17.67
C ILE A 226 33.54 28.08 -18.20
N TYR A 227 32.33 27.53 -18.50
CA TYR A 227 31.16 28.28 -18.96
C TYR A 227 30.03 28.11 -17.99
N TRP A 228 29.59 29.21 -17.37
CA TRP A 228 28.52 29.24 -16.39
C TRP A 228 27.15 29.42 -17.08
N ASP A 229 26.10 28.92 -16.51
CA ASP A 229 24.73 29.16 -16.96
C ASP A 229 23.94 29.90 -15.88
N ILE A 230 24.05 31.24 -15.87
CA ILE A 230 23.38 32.10 -14.89
C ILE A 230 22.84 33.35 -15.57
N ASP A 231 21.70 33.85 -15.13
CA ASP A 231 21.13 35.11 -15.57
C ASP A 231 21.69 36.29 -14.79
N GLU A 232 21.89 37.39 -15.47
CA GLU A 232 22.44 38.66 -14.90
C GLU A 232 21.58 39.15 -13.72
N THR A 233 20.27 39.07 -13.81
CA THR A 233 19.34 39.49 -12.77
C THR A 233 19.57 38.73 -11.47
N LEU A 234 19.78 37.42 -11.57
CA LEU A 234 19.99 36.52 -10.42
C LEU A 234 21.40 36.63 -9.85
N LEU A 235 22.39 36.87 -10.72
CA LEU A 235 23.79 37.02 -10.32
C LEU A 235 24.03 38.34 -9.60
N ASN A 236 23.47 39.46 -10.08
CA ASN A 236 23.72 40.80 -9.55
C ASN A 236 22.91 41.11 -8.27
N ASP A 237 21.87 40.33 -7.96
CA ASP A 237 21.18 40.45 -6.68
C ASP A 237 21.98 39.72 -5.57
N PRO A 238 22.53 40.49 -4.58
CA PRO A 238 23.38 39.92 -3.54
C PRO A 238 22.65 38.97 -2.59
N PHE A 239 21.29 39.02 -2.55
CA PHE A 239 20.46 38.24 -1.64
C PHE A 239 19.76 37.08 -2.31
N HIS A 240 19.74 37.03 -3.65
CA HIS A 240 19.03 35.97 -4.37
C HIS A 240 19.80 34.65 -4.34
N ASP A 241 19.18 33.60 -3.77
CA ASP A 241 19.83 32.32 -3.54
C ASP A 241 20.27 31.62 -4.84
N ALA A 242 19.57 31.81 -5.96
CA ALA A 242 19.95 31.19 -7.24
C ALA A 242 21.35 31.62 -7.72
N GLY A 243 21.82 32.82 -7.39
CA GLY A 243 23.15 33.31 -7.72
C GLY A 243 24.22 33.02 -6.65
N HIS A 244 23.88 32.35 -5.57
CA HIS A 244 24.71 32.17 -4.38
C HIS A 244 26.11 31.62 -4.71
N PHE A 245 26.16 30.45 -5.39
CA PHE A 245 27.45 29.79 -5.69
C PHE A 245 28.27 30.56 -6.72
N GLN A 246 27.65 31.11 -7.76
CA GLN A 246 28.34 31.85 -8.80
C GLN A 246 28.95 33.18 -8.26
N ARG A 247 28.24 33.86 -7.34
CA ARG A 247 28.82 35.02 -6.63
C ARG A 247 30.02 34.62 -5.77
N LYS A 248 29.93 33.46 -5.06
CA LYS A 248 31.04 32.91 -4.28
C LYS A 248 32.23 32.64 -5.18
N PHE A 249 32.07 31.88 -6.27
CA PHE A 249 33.15 31.53 -7.19
C PHE A 249 33.77 32.79 -7.83
N LYS A 250 32.95 33.74 -8.29
CA LYS A 250 33.43 35.01 -8.86
C LYS A 250 34.29 35.82 -7.89
N SER A 251 33.99 35.79 -6.60
CA SER A 251 34.73 36.55 -5.58
C SER A 251 35.94 35.81 -5.03
N GLU A 252 35.90 34.50 -4.90
CA GLU A 252 36.89 33.69 -4.19
C GLU A 252 37.94 33.07 -5.11
N TRP A 253 37.60 32.72 -6.36
CA TRP A 253 38.56 32.03 -7.24
C TRP A 253 39.62 32.96 -7.76
N ASN A 254 40.90 32.57 -7.60
CA ASN A 254 42.04 33.33 -8.09
C ASN A 254 42.01 33.53 -9.61
N TYR A 255 41.45 32.62 -10.36
CA TYR A 255 41.29 32.70 -11.81
C TYR A 255 40.57 33.98 -12.23
N TYR A 256 39.51 34.41 -11.51
CA TYR A 256 38.74 35.61 -11.83
C TYR A 256 39.40 36.94 -11.42
N LYS A 257 40.57 36.90 -10.78
CA LYS A 257 41.35 38.11 -10.55
C LYS A 257 42.04 38.61 -11.84
N THR A 258 42.28 37.67 -12.78
CA THR A 258 42.98 37.94 -14.05
C THR A 258 42.10 37.69 -15.28
N HIS A 259 41.03 36.95 -15.16
CA HIS A 259 40.11 36.62 -16.25
C HIS A 259 38.71 37.18 -15.96
N PRO A 260 37.97 37.68 -16.99
CA PRO A 260 36.62 38.18 -16.81
C PRO A 260 35.65 37.02 -16.46
N TYR A 261 34.62 37.39 -15.71
CA TYR A 261 33.47 36.46 -15.50
C TYR A 261 32.49 36.67 -16.64
N GLU A 262 32.59 35.87 -17.65
CA GLU A 262 31.79 35.93 -18.89
C GLU A 262 30.60 34.95 -18.86
N TRP A 263 29.83 34.95 -19.94
CA TRP A 263 28.72 34.02 -20.16
C TRP A 263 27.56 34.22 -19.19
N ILE A 264 27.14 35.47 -19.09
CA ILE A 264 25.97 35.84 -18.33
C ILE A 264 24.84 36.07 -19.34
N SER A 265 23.72 35.33 -19.16
CA SER A 265 22.51 35.54 -19.96
C SER A 265 21.65 36.68 -19.38
N ASN A 266 20.72 37.18 -20.16
CA ASN A 266 19.73 38.18 -19.74
C ASN A 266 18.33 37.80 -20.23
N ASP A 267 18.03 36.51 -20.21
CA ASP A 267 16.79 35.92 -20.75
C ASP A 267 15.65 35.95 -19.76
N PHE A 268 15.92 36.01 -18.46
CA PHE A 268 14.89 36.05 -17.43
C PHE A 268 13.96 37.25 -17.55
N LYS A 269 14.47 38.42 -17.97
CA LYS A 269 13.69 39.64 -18.17
C LYS A 269 12.82 39.68 -19.42
N THR A 270 12.93 38.68 -20.30
CA THR A 270 12.15 38.63 -21.52
C THR A 270 10.69 38.34 -21.23
N GLU A 271 9.81 38.45 -22.25
CA GLU A 271 8.37 38.16 -22.11
C GLU A 271 8.15 36.72 -21.69
N LYS A 272 7.30 36.52 -20.66
CA LYS A 272 6.93 35.21 -20.11
C LYS A 272 5.46 35.17 -19.71
N ASN A 273 4.78 34.09 -20.09
CA ASN A 273 3.45 33.75 -19.60
C ASN A 273 3.59 32.73 -18.46
N ILE A 274 3.31 33.16 -17.26
CA ILE A 274 3.46 32.31 -16.05
C ILE A 274 2.08 32.05 -15.48
N HIS A 275 1.68 30.77 -15.50
CA HIS A 275 0.39 30.30 -15.01
C HIS A 275 0.59 29.54 -13.69
N VAL A 276 0.12 30.12 -12.59
CA VAL A 276 0.09 29.46 -11.29
C VAL A 276 -1.27 28.80 -11.12
N ILE A 277 -1.28 27.48 -10.99
CA ILE A 277 -2.50 26.68 -11.00
C ILE A 277 -2.62 25.90 -9.70
N ALA A 278 -3.65 26.21 -8.93
CA ALA A 278 -4.03 25.45 -7.74
C ALA A 278 -5.07 24.39 -8.08
N THR A 279 -4.89 23.18 -7.56
CA THR A 279 -5.89 22.11 -7.66
C THR A 279 -5.89 21.24 -6.41
N SER A 280 -7.03 20.65 -6.10
CA SER A 280 -7.11 19.66 -5.02
C SER A 280 -6.59 18.30 -5.49
N LYS A 281 -5.84 17.60 -4.61
CA LYS A 281 -5.33 16.26 -4.80
C LYS A 281 -4.26 16.11 -5.92
N ALA A 282 -3.45 15.09 -5.79
CA ALA A 282 -2.40 14.73 -6.75
C ALA A 282 -2.96 14.42 -8.15
N ILE A 283 -4.11 13.71 -8.21
CA ILE A 283 -4.75 13.36 -9.49
C ILE A 283 -5.26 14.59 -10.26
N GLY A 284 -5.67 15.65 -9.56
CA GLY A 284 -6.05 16.92 -10.17
C GLY A 284 -4.90 17.52 -10.97
N GLN A 285 -3.68 17.50 -10.42
CA GLN A 285 -2.48 17.95 -11.13
C GLN A 285 -2.27 17.15 -12.42
N ALA A 286 -2.40 15.82 -12.35
CA ALA A 286 -2.23 14.95 -13.52
C ALA A 286 -3.23 15.28 -14.65
N LYS A 287 -4.49 15.49 -14.30
CA LYS A 287 -5.53 15.85 -15.28
C LYS A 287 -5.28 17.21 -15.91
N ILE A 288 -4.84 18.20 -15.15
CA ILE A 288 -4.46 19.52 -15.67
C ILE A 288 -3.30 19.41 -16.65
N VAL A 289 -2.26 18.64 -16.28
CA VAL A 289 -1.12 18.39 -17.18
C VAL A 289 -1.59 17.77 -18.49
N GLY A 290 -2.46 16.75 -18.45
CA GLY A 290 -3.04 16.17 -19.66
C GLY A 290 -3.69 17.21 -20.59
N SER A 291 -4.51 18.11 -20.03
CA SER A 291 -5.16 19.20 -20.79
C SER A 291 -4.17 20.24 -21.33
N ILE A 292 -3.07 20.50 -20.63
CA ILE A 292 -2.02 21.41 -21.14
C ILE A 292 -1.26 20.76 -22.28
N VAL A 293 -0.89 19.48 -22.12
CA VAL A 293 -0.19 18.71 -23.15
C VAL A 293 -1.04 18.61 -24.44
N GLU A 294 -2.35 18.36 -24.31
CA GLU A 294 -3.28 18.32 -25.44
C GLU A 294 -3.23 19.61 -26.26
N LYS A 295 -3.24 20.76 -25.61
CA LYS A 295 -3.10 22.07 -26.29
C LYS A 295 -1.75 22.24 -27.02
N HIS A 296 -0.67 21.64 -26.50
CA HIS A 296 0.64 21.66 -27.14
C HIS A 296 0.70 20.72 -28.35
N ILE A 297 0.01 19.58 -28.29
CA ILE A 297 -0.15 18.66 -29.44
C ILE A 297 -0.89 19.38 -30.60
N GLU A 298 -2.00 20.04 -30.31
CA GLU A 298 -2.75 20.82 -31.28
C GLU A 298 -1.89 21.89 -31.96
N LYS A 299 -0.93 22.47 -31.26
CA LYS A 299 0.03 23.46 -31.79
C LYS A 299 1.23 22.86 -32.52
N GLY A 300 1.41 21.53 -32.47
CA GLY A 300 2.54 20.84 -33.09
C GLY A 300 3.92 21.13 -32.47
N ASN A 301 4.00 21.55 -31.20
CA ASN A 301 5.24 21.96 -30.56
C ASN A 301 5.63 21.13 -29.31
N LEU A 302 5.24 19.87 -29.24
CA LEU A 302 5.47 18.99 -28.08
C LEU A 302 6.95 18.74 -27.79
N GLN A 303 7.82 18.81 -28.78
CA GLN A 303 9.26 18.58 -28.63
C GLN A 303 9.97 19.63 -27.74
N ASN A 304 9.38 20.81 -27.62
CA ASN A 304 9.94 21.91 -26.81
C ASN A 304 9.27 22.06 -25.44
N VAL A 305 8.61 20.99 -24.99
CA VAL A 305 7.86 20.95 -23.72
C VAL A 305 8.55 20.04 -22.72
N ALA A 306 8.83 20.56 -21.52
CA ALA A 306 9.25 19.76 -20.38
C ALA A 306 8.15 19.66 -19.35
N LEU A 307 7.88 18.45 -18.89
CA LEU A 307 7.11 18.14 -17.69
C LEU A 307 8.07 17.78 -16.56
N VAL A 308 8.16 18.67 -15.59
CA VAL A 308 9.05 18.51 -14.43
C VAL A 308 8.23 18.11 -13.22
N LEU A 309 8.52 16.96 -12.66
CA LEU A 309 7.82 16.42 -11.51
C LEU A 309 8.55 16.82 -10.22
N GLY A 310 7.91 17.63 -9.37
CA GLY A 310 8.39 17.95 -8.04
C GLY A 310 8.25 16.77 -7.06
N GLU A 311 7.45 15.77 -7.43
CA GLU A 311 7.22 14.54 -6.67
C GLU A 311 7.15 13.35 -7.64
N GLU A 312 8.10 12.43 -7.52
CA GLU A 312 8.27 11.28 -8.44
C GLU A 312 7.07 10.32 -8.42
N SER A 313 6.36 10.24 -7.30
CA SER A 313 5.17 9.40 -7.15
C SER A 313 4.03 9.75 -8.13
N LEU A 314 4.07 10.97 -8.70
CA LEU A 314 3.10 11.41 -9.72
C LEU A 314 3.35 10.84 -11.11
N LEU A 315 4.47 10.17 -11.37
CA LEU A 315 4.81 9.70 -12.71
C LEU A 315 3.72 8.81 -13.32
N LEU A 316 3.28 7.76 -12.63
CA LEU A 316 2.22 6.88 -13.15
C LEU A 316 0.87 7.61 -13.35
N PRO A 317 0.34 8.36 -12.37
CA PRO A 317 -0.84 9.17 -12.60
C PRO A 317 -0.74 10.13 -13.80
N MET A 318 0.46 10.71 -14.03
CA MET A 318 0.71 11.56 -15.19
C MET A 318 0.62 10.77 -16.48
N LEU A 319 1.31 9.64 -16.60
CA LEU A 319 1.29 8.79 -17.79
C LEU A 319 -0.14 8.37 -18.16
N TYR A 320 -0.96 7.96 -17.20
CA TYR A 320 -2.38 7.64 -17.43
C TYR A 320 -3.28 8.84 -17.73
N SER A 321 -2.80 10.06 -17.54
CA SER A 321 -3.55 11.29 -17.81
C SER A 321 -3.14 11.97 -19.09
N LEU A 322 -2.06 11.55 -19.73
CA LEU A 322 -1.63 12.06 -21.02
C LEU A 322 -2.65 11.67 -22.11
N PRO A 323 -2.85 12.53 -23.12
CA PRO A 323 -3.65 12.19 -24.30
C PRO A 323 -3.09 10.98 -25.06
N ALA A 324 -3.98 10.15 -25.61
CA ALA A 324 -3.60 8.96 -26.37
C ALA A 324 -2.80 9.23 -27.66
N ASN A 325 -2.82 10.48 -28.15
CA ASN A 325 -2.13 10.93 -29.36
C ASN A 325 -0.76 11.56 -29.06
N VAL A 326 -0.15 11.27 -27.93
CA VAL A 326 1.26 11.59 -27.66
C VAL A 326 2.14 10.57 -28.41
N ASP A 327 2.71 10.98 -29.54
CA ASP A 327 3.47 10.10 -30.44
C ASP A 327 4.79 9.61 -29.83
N ALA A 328 5.46 10.45 -29.01
CA ALA A 328 6.72 10.11 -28.38
C ALA A 328 6.85 10.80 -27.01
N LEU A 329 7.44 10.10 -26.07
CA LEU A 329 7.80 10.66 -24.79
C LEU A 329 9.14 10.09 -24.30
N ASN A 330 9.88 10.91 -23.57
CA ASN A 330 11.13 10.51 -22.94
C ASN A 330 11.06 10.71 -21.44
N ILE A 331 11.19 9.63 -20.68
CA ILE A 331 11.15 9.64 -19.22
C ILE A 331 12.56 9.41 -18.70
N THR A 332 13.10 10.37 -17.96
CA THR A 332 14.48 10.31 -17.47
C THR A 332 14.60 10.10 -15.97
N MET A 333 13.51 10.25 -15.26
CA MET A 333 13.48 9.92 -13.84
C MET A 333 13.25 8.42 -13.65
N GLY A 334 13.89 7.85 -12.63
CA GLY A 334 13.61 6.48 -12.21
C GLY A 334 12.22 6.39 -11.54
N PHE A 335 11.53 5.27 -11.74
CA PHE A 335 10.32 4.97 -10.97
C PHE A 335 10.72 4.11 -9.76
N SER A 336 10.33 4.56 -8.57
CA SER A 336 10.64 3.82 -7.34
C SER A 336 10.06 2.40 -7.36
N SER A 337 10.91 1.42 -7.09
CA SER A 337 10.50 0.01 -7.07
C SER A 337 9.57 -0.37 -5.92
N LYS A 338 9.30 0.53 -4.94
CA LYS A 338 8.42 0.28 -3.79
C LYS A 338 7.01 -0.18 -4.17
N ASN A 339 6.43 0.44 -5.19
CA ASN A 339 5.07 0.17 -5.68
C ASN A 339 5.05 -0.73 -6.92
N ASN A 340 6.18 -1.32 -7.27
CA ASN A 340 6.29 -2.26 -8.38
C ASN A 340 5.48 -3.53 -8.08
N PRO A 341 4.56 -3.97 -8.96
CA PRO A 341 3.76 -5.18 -8.75
C PRO A 341 4.59 -6.43 -8.43
N ALA A 342 5.72 -6.63 -9.12
CA ALA A 342 6.62 -7.77 -8.85
C ALA A 342 7.20 -7.69 -7.42
N GLN A 343 7.60 -6.51 -6.96
CA GLN A 343 8.06 -6.30 -5.58
C GLN A 343 6.95 -6.60 -4.57
N LEU A 344 5.70 -6.16 -4.82
CA LEU A 344 4.58 -6.44 -3.95
C LEU A 344 4.30 -7.94 -3.85
N LEU A 345 4.44 -8.69 -4.94
CA LEU A 345 4.37 -10.15 -4.92
C LEU A 345 5.48 -10.75 -4.06
N LEU A 346 6.72 -10.31 -4.24
CA LEU A 346 7.85 -10.81 -3.43
C LEU A 346 7.68 -10.49 -1.94
N ALA A 347 7.17 -9.32 -1.60
CA ALA A 347 6.87 -8.98 -0.20
C ALA A 347 5.84 -9.95 0.41
N LYS A 348 4.80 -10.35 -0.36
CA LYS A 348 3.83 -11.36 0.05
C LYS A 348 4.47 -12.75 0.19
N LEU A 349 5.35 -13.13 -0.72
CA LEU A 349 6.09 -14.40 -0.64
C LEU A 349 7.03 -14.44 0.57
N PHE A 350 7.79 -13.39 0.82
CA PHE A 350 8.61 -13.29 2.04
C PHE A 350 7.76 -13.44 3.30
N LYS A 351 6.63 -12.75 3.38
CA LYS A 351 5.68 -12.86 4.51
C LYS A 351 5.18 -14.29 4.68
N LEU A 352 4.68 -14.90 3.61
CA LEU A 352 4.17 -16.28 3.59
C LEU A 352 5.21 -17.28 4.13
N HIS A 353 6.39 -17.29 3.52
CA HIS A 353 7.43 -18.29 3.79
C HIS A 353 8.13 -18.06 5.14
N THR A 354 8.43 -16.81 5.51
CA THR A 354 8.99 -16.50 6.83
C THR A 354 8.02 -16.88 7.95
N ASN A 355 6.73 -16.59 7.78
CA ASN A 355 5.71 -16.99 8.73
C ASN A 355 5.58 -18.52 8.84
N ALA A 356 5.62 -19.25 7.71
CA ALA A 356 5.52 -20.71 7.69
C ALA A 356 6.72 -21.37 8.39
N LEU A 357 7.94 -20.88 8.16
CA LEU A 357 9.15 -21.34 8.83
C LEU A 357 9.12 -21.07 10.35
N THR A 358 8.65 -19.90 10.77
CA THR A 358 8.59 -19.52 12.19
C THR A 358 7.53 -20.32 12.94
N ARG A 359 6.36 -20.57 12.33
CA ARG A 359 5.27 -21.32 12.98
C ARG A 359 5.58 -22.79 13.17
N ASN A 360 6.05 -23.47 12.16
CA ASN A 360 6.41 -24.90 12.22
C ASN A 360 7.36 -25.26 11.08
N PRO A 361 8.68 -25.30 11.32
CA PRO A 361 9.66 -25.62 10.28
C PRO A 361 9.44 -26.98 9.61
N SER A 362 9.06 -28.00 10.36
CA SER A 362 8.86 -29.36 9.84
C SER A 362 7.56 -29.50 9.05
N GLY A 363 6.44 -28.98 9.59
CA GLY A 363 5.12 -29.04 8.94
C GLY A 363 4.91 -27.99 7.89
N TYR A 364 5.66 -26.90 7.93
CA TYR A 364 5.55 -25.73 7.04
C TYR A 364 4.10 -25.24 6.91
N VAL A 365 3.58 -24.69 8.03
CA VAL A 365 2.18 -24.30 8.17
C VAL A 365 1.96 -22.88 7.68
N MET A 366 1.17 -22.74 6.63
CA MET A 366 0.83 -21.47 6.01
C MET A 366 -0.51 -20.95 6.54
N TYR A 367 -0.61 -19.64 6.72
CA TYR A 367 -1.86 -18.96 7.05
C TYR A 367 -2.65 -18.70 5.76
N TYR A 368 -3.96 -18.97 5.78
CA TYR A 368 -4.76 -18.92 4.56
C TYR A 368 -4.74 -17.56 3.86
N LYS A 369 -4.77 -16.43 4.60
CA LYS A 369 -4.69 -15.10 3.99
C LYS A 369 -3.38 -14.89 3.25
N ASP A 370 -2.26 -15.36 3.81
CA ASP A 370 -0.96 -15.26 3.13
C ASP A 370 -0.98 -16.09 1.82
N VAL A 371 -1.67 -17.25 1.81
CA VAL A 371 -1.86 -18.09 0.62
C VAL A 371 -2.76 -17.39 -0.40
N LEU A 372 -3.92 -16.88 0.03
CA LEU A 372 -4.86 -16.16 -0.83
C LEU A 372 -4.24 -14.89 -1.41
N ASP A 373 -3.52 -14.12 -0.59
CA ASP A 373 -2.79 -12.92 -1.01
C ASP A 373 -1.82 -13.17 -2.17
N VAL A 374 -1.20 -14.35 -2.23
CA VAL A 374 -0.33 -14.76 -3.33
C VAL A 374 -1.17 -15.22 -4.53
N LEU A 375 -2.19 -16.05 -4.33
CA LEU A 375 -3.01 -16.63 -5.41
C LEU A 375 -3.84 -15.59 -6.16
N THR A 376 -4.35 -14.56 -5.47
CA THR A 376 -5.16 -13.47 -6.06
C THR A 376 -4.32 -12.29 -6.56
N HIS A 377 -2.99 -12.43 -6.52
CA HIS A 377 -2.11 -11.37 -7.00
C HIS A 377 -2.21 -11.24 -8.54
N PRO A 378 -2.29 -10.03 -9.13
CA PRO A 378 -2.45 -9.83 -10.58
C PRO A 378 -1.40 -10.54 -11.46
N LEU A 379 -0.17 -10.71 -10.96
CA LEU A 379 0.89 -11.45 -11.67
C LEU A 379 0.77 -12.98 -11.52
N VAL A 380 -0.18 -13.49 -10.76
CA VAL A 380 -0.34 -14.91 -10.45
C VAL A 380 -1.70 -15.43 -10.90
N GLU A 381 -2.76 -14.72 -10.55
CA GLU A 381 -4.17 -15.12 -10.76
C GLU A 381 -4.48 -15.56 -12.19
N PRO A 382 -4.10 -14.82 -13.26
CA PRO A 382 -4.40 -15.21 -14.64
C PRO A 382 -3.77 -16.56 -15.06
N TYR A 383 -2.64 -16.91 -14.45
CA TYR A 383 -1.81 -18.04 -14.89
C TYR A 383 -1.96 -19.29 -14.03
N VAL A 384 -2.44 -19.16 -12.79
CA VAL A 384 -2.53 -20.29 -11.85
C VAL A 384 -3.91 -20.91 -11.84
N ASN A 385 -4.98 -20.16 -12.16
CA ASN A 385 -6.37 -20.64 -12.13
C ASN A 385 -6.74 -21.35 -10.82
N ALA A 386 -6.58 -20.62 -9.71
CA ALA A 386 -6.73 -21.16 -8.35
C ALA A 386 -8.14 -21.04 -7.75
N ASN A 387 -9.17 -20.64 -8.53
CA ASN A 387 -10.53 -20.38 -8.02
C ASN A 387 -11.14 -21.57 -7.27
N GLU A 388 -10.90 -22.79 -7.77
CA GLU A 388 -11.35 -24.02 -7.12
C GLU A 388 -10.68 -24.21 -5.76
N LEU A 389 -9.35 -24.03 -5.69
CA LEU A 389 -8.59 -24.12 -4.44
C LEU A 389 -9.05 -23.07 -3.43
N VAL A 390 -9.25 -21.82 -3.87
CA VAL A 390 -9.79 -20.74 -3.03
C VAL A 390 -11.17 -21.12 -2.49
N SER A 391 -12.05 -21.65 -3.34
CA SER A 391 -13.36 -22.14 -2.91
C SER A 391 -13.26 -23.27 -1.89
N ILE A 392 -12.35 -24.22 -2.08
CA ILE A 392 -12.12 -25.32 -1.13
C ILE A 392 -11.61 -24.81 0.22
N ILE A 393 -10.65 -23.86 0.20
CA ILE A 393 -10.13 -23.24 1.42
C ILE A 393 -11.25 -22.56 2.21
N ASN A 394 -12.09 -21.76 1.53
CA ASN A 394 -13.17 -21.03 2.15
C ASN A 394 -14.27 -21.97 2.67
N LYS A 395 -14.79 -22.88 1.82
CA LYS A 395 -15.87 -23.81 2.19
C LYS A 395 -15.50 -24.77 3.32
N ASN A 396 -14.25 -25.16 3.42
CA ASN A 396 -13.79 -26.06 4.47
C ASN A 396 -13.16 -25.34 5.67
N ASN A 397 -13.17 -24.01 5.65
CA ASN A 397 -12.71 -23.16 6.75
C ASN A 397 -11.26 -23.43 7.17
N TYR A 398 -10.35 -23.56 6.19
CA TYR A 398 -8.93 -23.76 6.44
C TYR A 398 -8.26 -22.48 6.91
N SER A 399 -8.20 -22.22 8.21
CA SER A 399 -7.43 -21.07 8.75
C SER A 399 -5.92 -21.27 8.61
N PHE A 400 -5.44 -22.49 8.76
CA PHE A 400 -4.05 -22.89 8.61
C PHE A 400 -3.93 -24.14 7.76
N ILE A 401 -2.98 -24.12 6.79
CA ILE A 401 -2.81 -25.20 5.82
C ILE A 401 -1.36 -25.67 5.85
N THR A 402 -1.10 -26.96 6.03
CA THR A 402 0.25 -27.51 5.87
C THR A 402 0.66 -27.50 4.40
N HIS A 403 1.94 -27.35 4.13
CA HIS A 403 2.46 -27.43 2.75
C HIS A 403 1.99 -28.67 1.99
N LYS A 404 2.05 -29.85 2.64
CA LYS A 404 1.58 -31.11 2.03
C LYS A 404 0.10 -31.03 1.66
N LYS A 405 -0.74 -30.55 2.57
CA LYS A 405 -2.19 -30.41 2.34
C LYS A 405 -2.50 -29.42 1.22
N LEU A 406 -1.78 -28.30 1.15
CA LEU A 406 -1.97 -27.31 0.08
C LEU A 406 -1.72 -27.94 -1.30
N LEU A 407 -0.64 -28.71 -1.44
CA LEU A 407 -0.33 -29.41 -2.69
C LEU A 407 -1.35 -30.50 -3.04
N GLU A 408 -1.90 -31.21 -2.03
CA GLU A 408 -2.96 -32.21 -2.23
C GLU A 408 -4.29 -31.58 -2.69
N LEU A 409 -4.60 -30.38 -2.21
CA LEU A 409 -5.83 -29.67 -2.55
C LEU A 409 -5.80 -29.05 -3.96
N TYR A 410 -4.61 -28.77 -4.49
CA TYR A 410 -4.45 -28.23 -5.84
C TYR A 410 -4.32 -29.37 -6.85
N SER A 411 -5.38 -29.62 -7.62
CA SER A 411 -5.50 -30.78 -8.51
C SER A 411 -4.89 -30.59 -9.90
N LYS A 412 -4.34 -29.40 -10.20
CA LYS A 412 -3.85 -29.04 -11.54
C LYS A 412 -2.33 -29.11 -11.61
N GLU A 413 -1.80 -29.49 -12.78
CA GLU A 413 -0.37 -29.35 -13.06
C GLU A 413 -0.08 -27.90 -13.48
N ASN A 414 0.61 -27.14 -12.63
CA ASN A 414 1.02 -25.77 -12.92
C ASN A 414 2.38 -25.47 -12.26
N GLU A 415 3.37 -25.23 -13.10
CA GLU A 415 4.75 -25.01 -12.66
C GLU A 415 4.87 -23.75 -11.79
N LEU A 416 4.16 -22.63 -12.15
CA LEU A 416 4.19 -21.40 -11.35
C LEU A 416 3.64 -21.63 -9.95
N PHE A 417 2.55 -22.38 -9.80
CA PHE A 417 2.00 -22.74 -8.50
C PHE A 417 3.03 -23.48 -7.64
N TYR A 418 3.70 -24.49 -8.19
CA TYR A 418 4.71 -25.25 -7.46
C TYR A 418 5.92 -24.41 -7.08
N LEU A 419 6.36 -23.49 -7.95
CA LEU A 419 7.44 -22.56 -7.65
C LEU A 419 7.06 -21.59 -6.52
N LEU A 420 5.84 -21.04 -6.53
CA LEU A 420 5.36 -20.10 -5.52
C LEU A 420 5.28 -20.72 -4.12
N PHE A 421 4.85 -21.98 -4.04
CA PHE A 421 4.61 -22.65 -2.77
C PHE A 421 5.67 -23.69 -2.37
N GLN A 422 6.76 -23.85 -3.13
CA GLN A 422 7.87 -24.68 -2.71
C GLN A 422 8.49 -24.21 -1.40
N LYS A 423 8.87 -25.15 -0.53
CA LYS A 423 9.45 -24.78 0.77
C LYS A 423 10.74 -23.99 0.62
N TRP A 424 10.82 -22.90 1.33
CA TRP A 424 12.09 -22.19 1.50
C TRP A 424 12.91 -22.85 2.62
N ASN A 425 14.22 -22.83 2.50
CA ASN A 425 15.18 -23.22 3.55
C ASN A 425 15.79 -21.96 4.18
N ALA A 426 16.72 -22.12 5.10
CA ALA A 426 17.39 -20.99 5.73
C ALA A 426 18.51 -20.37 4.88
N ASP A 427 18.87 -20.99 3.75
CA ASP A 427 19.96 -20.53 2.90
C ASP A 427 19.51 -19.39 1.98
N SER A 428 20.10 -18.21 2.15
CA SER A 428 19.71 -16.97 1.48
C SER A 428 19.88 -17.05 -0.05
N VAL A 429 20.99 -17.65 -0.53
CA VAL A 429 21.27 -17.76 -1.97
C VAL A 429 20.23 -18.66 -2.63
N THR A 430 19.98 -19.84 -2.06
CA THR A 430 18.97 -20.77 -2.59
C THR A 430 17.56 -20.14 -2.63
N VAL A 431 17.21 -19.32 -1.64
CA VAL A 431 15.92 -18.61 -1.65
C VAL A 431 15.86 -17.56 -2.76
N LEU A 432 16.93 -16.79 -2.94
CA LEU A 432 16.99 -15.80 -4.02
C LEU A 432 16.95 -16.44 -5.40
N GLU A 433 17.61 -17.59 -5.60
CA GLU A 433 17.51 -18.38 -6.83
C GLU A 433 16.10 -18.86 -7.14
N LYS A 434 15.36 -19.33 -6.12
CA LYS A 434 13.94 -19.68 -6.27
C LYS A 434 13.09 -18.47 -6.65
N ILE A 435 13.35 -17.31 -6.05
CA ILE A 435 12.67 -16.07 -6.42
C ILE A 435 12.99 -15.71 -7.88
N ALA A 436 14.24 -15.82 -8.31
CA ALA A 436 14.63 -15.58 -9.70
C ALA A 436 13.89 -16.51 -10.68
N GLN A 437 13.73 -17.80 -10.33
CA GLN A 437 12.94 -18.75 -11.12
C GLN A 437 11.46 -18.35 -11.20
N ILE A 438 10.84 -17.90 -10.10
CA ILE A 438 9.45 -17.38 -10.10
C ILE A 438 9.32 -16.20 -11.07
N LEU A 439 10.23 -15.22 -11.00
CA LEU A 439 10.20 -14.05 -11.88
C LEU A 439 10.39 -14.42 -13.35
N LEU A 440 11.28 -15.35 -13.66
CA LEU A 440 11.48 -15.87 -15.02
C LEU A 440 10.23 -16.61 -15.52
N LYS A 441 9.57 -17.38 -14.65
CA LYS A 441 8.32 -18.07 -15.01
C LYS A 441 7.19 -17.07 -15.28
N ILE A 442 7.04 -16.03 -14.45
CA ILE A 442 6.09 -14.96 -14.71
C ILE A 442 6.38 -14.29 -16.06
N LYS A 443 7.66 -13.94 -16.31
CA LYS A 443 8.06 -13.38 -17.59
C LYS A 443 7.67 -14.28 -18.76
N SER A 444 7.87 -15.60 -18.66
CA SER A 444 7.55 -16.54 -19.75
C SER A 444 6.05 -16.67 -20.05
N ASN A 445 5.20 -16.21 -19.15
CA ASN A 445 3.75 -16.21 -19.32
C ASN A 445 3.19 -14.92 -19.93
N LEU A 446 4.03 -13.88 -20.14
CA LEU A 446 3.63 -12.61 -20.76
C LEU A 446 3.79 -12.72 -22.29
N ASP A 447 2.73 -12.37 -23.03
CA ASP A 447 2.70 -12.48 -24.50
C ASP A 447 3.27 -11.25 -25.22
N TYR A 448 3.49 -10.14 -24.50
CA TYR A 448 4.04 -8.86 -24.99
C TYR A 448 3.20 -8.16 -26.09
N GLU A 449 1.94 -8.52 -26.23
CA GLU A 449 1.08 -7.93 -27.26
C GLU A 449 0.51 -6.57 -26.85
N THR A 450 0.28 -6.39 -25.55
CA THR A 450 -0.29 -5.16 -24.99
C THR A 450 0.78 -4.25 -24.35
N GLU A 451 0.51 -2.94 -24.33
CA GLU A 451 1.38 -1.98 -23.62
C GLU A 451 1.45 -2.27 -22.12
N GLU A 452 0.38 -2.77 -21.53
CA GLU A 452 0.33 -3.17 -20.12
C GLU A 452 1.27 -4.34 -19.82
N GLU A 453 1.36 -5.33 -20.69
CA GLU A 453 2.29 -6.45 -20.55
C GLU A 453 3.76 -6.02 -20.75
N LYS A 454 4.03 -5.07 -21.65
CA LYS A 454 5.37 -4.49 -21.81
C LYS A 454 5.82 -3.75 -20.54
N ILE A 455 4.93 -2.95 -19.94
CA ILE A 455 5.19 -2.27 -18.66
C ILE A 455 5.40 -3.30 -17.54
N THR A 456 4.56 -4.33 -17.48
CA THR A 456 4.67 -5.43 -16.52
C THR A 456 6.02 -6.16 -16.65
N ASN A 457 6.46 -6.42 -17.87
CA ASN A 457 7.78 -7.01 -18.12
C ASN A 457 8.92 -6.12 -17.63
N ALA A 458 8.86 -4.81 -17.86
CA ALA A 458 9.86 -3.87 -17.36
C ALA A 458 9.93 -3.91 -15.83
N PHE A 459 8.80 -4.00 -15.15
CA PHE A 459 8.73 -4.15 -13.69
C PHE A 459 9.32 -5.48 -13.22
N VAL A 460 8.97 -6.60 -13.84
CA VAL A 460 9.53 -7.91 -13.51
C VAL A 460 11.05 -7.92 -13.74
N TYR A 461 11.51 -7.37 -14.85
CA TYR A 461 12.94 -7.30 -15.19
C TYR A 461 13.74 -6.47 -14.20
N SER A 462 13.22 -5.32 -13.77
CA SER A 462 13.90 -4.47 -12.79
C SER A 462 14.12 -5.19 -11.46
N ILE A 463 13.10 -5.90 -10.96
CA ILE A 463 13.22 -6.70 -9.74
C ILE A 463 14.16 -7.91 -9.96
N PHE A 464 14.11 -8.54 -11.12
CA PHE A 464 15.02 -9.62 -11.45
C PHE A 464 16.50 -9.18 -11.41
N LYS A 465 16.82 -7.99 -11.91
CA LYS A 465 18.17 -7.40 -11.78
C LYS A 465 18.58 -7.23 -10.31
N VAL A 466 17.65 -6.71 -9.49
CA VAL A 466 17.88 -6.57 -8.04
C VAL A 466 18.17 -7.93 -7.40
N ILE A 467 17.36 -8.94 -7.67
CA ILE A 467 17.56 -10.28 -7.12
C ILE A 467 18.89 -10.90 -7.54
N ASN A 468 19.29 -10.79 -8.82
CA ASN A 468 20.59 -11.29 -9.29
C ASN A 468 21.76 -10.58 -8.61
N LYS A 469 21.65 -9.26 -8.39
CA LYS A 469 22.65 -8.50 -7.66
C LYS A 469 22.76 -8.96 -6.21
N MET A 470 21.64 -9.25 -5.57
CA MET A 470 21.62 -9.82 -4.22
C MET A 470 22.22 -11.24 -4.20
N ILE A 471 21.97 -12.08 -5.21
CA ILE A 471 22.62 -13.40 -5.33
C ILE A 471 24.14 -13.25 -5.33
N SER A 472 24.69 -12.31 -6.12
CA SER A 472 26.14 -12.03 -6.13
C SER A 472 26.63 -11.66 -4.73
N TYR A 473 26.01 -10.68 -4.08
CA TYR A 473 26.42 -10.23 -2.75
C TYR A 473 26.39 -11.33 -1.69
N PHE A 474 25.31 -12.10 -1.61
CA PHE A 474 25.20 -13.19 -0.63
C PHE A 474 26.15 -14.36 -0.94
N SER A 475 26.49 -14.58 -2.21
CA SER A 475 27.48 -15.58 -2.60
C SER A 475 28.90 -15.18 -2.21
N GLU A 476 29.24 -13.89 -2.28
CA GLU A 476 30.54 -13.34 -1.88
C GLU A 476 30.66 -13.22 -0.35
N HIS A 477 29.54 -13.07 0.38
CA HIS A 477 29.50 -12.89 1.83
C HIS A 477 28.70 -13.99 2.55
N PRO A 478 29.17 -15.24 2.58
CA PRO A 478 28.42 -16.38 3.15
C PRO A 478 28.23 -16.31 4.67
N SER A 479 28.89 -15.39 5.35
CA SER A 479 28.69 -15.14 6.79
C SER A 479 27.30 -14.58 7.12
N ILE A 480 26.62 -13.99 6.12
CA ILE A 480 25.30 -13.38 6.23
C ILE A 480 24.27 -14.34 5.64
N ASN A 481 23.80 -15.30 6.43
CA ASN A 481 22.93 -16.36 5.91
C ASN A 481 21.75 -16.66 6.85
N ASP A 482 20.77 -15.78 6.90
CA ASP A 482 19.49 -16.01 7.60
C ASP A 482 18.32 -15.24 6.94
N MET A 483 17.11 -15.80 7.06
CA MET A 483 15.91 -15.27 6.42
C MET A 483 15.49 -13.86 6.88
N LYS A 484 15.74 -13.49 8.13
CA LYS A 484 15.36 -12.17 8.64
C LYS A 484 16.28 -11.12 8.06
N THR A 485 17.57 -11.39 8.08
CA THR A 485 18.60 -10.54 7.47
C THR A 485 18.37 -10.40 5.97
N LEU A 486 18.09 -11.52 5.26
CA LEU A 486 17.74 -11.48 3.85
C LEU A 486 16.55 -10.56 3.57
N GLN A 487 15.47 -10.68 4.33
CA GLN A 487 14.27 -9.84 4.17
C GLN A 487 14.57 -8.37 4.49
N ALA A 488 15.37 -8.08 5.51
CA ALA A 488 15.76 -6.72 5.88
C ALA A 488 16.61 -6.06 4.78
N ILE A 489 17.60 -6.77 4.25
CA ILE A 489 18.44 -6.30 3.15
C ILE A 489 17.61 -6.11 1.88
N TYR A 490 16.76 -7.07 1.52
CA TYR A 490 15.86 -6.94 0.38
C TYR A 490 15.04 -5.65 0.46
N LYS A 491 14.45 -5.36 1.61
CA LYS A 491 13.69 -4.15 1.84
C LYS A 491 14.53 -2.88 1.63
N GLN A 492 15.76 -2.87 2.12
CA GLN A 492 16.69 -1.74 1.95
C GLN A 492 17.12 -1.55 0.49
N VAL A 493 17.35 -2.64 -0.23
CA VAL A 493 17.71 -2.60 -1.66
C VAL A 493 16.54 -2.06 -2.48
N ILE A 494 15.33 -2.51 -2.20
CA ILE A 494 14.11 -2.02 -2.88
C ILE A 494 13.86 -0.54 -2.61
N ASP A 495 14.19 -0.05 -1.42
CA ASP A 495 14.02 1.37 -1.08
C ASP A 495 14.86 2.33 -1.94
N VAL A 496 15.99 1.84 -2.48
CA VAL A 496 16.89 2.59 -3.37
C VAL A 496 16.85 2.11 -4.83
N ALA A 497 16.14 1.02 -5.11
CA ALA A 497 16.02 0.49 -6.46
C ALA A 497 14.99 1.28 -7.28
N GLU A 498 15.37 1.61 -8.50
CA GLU A 498 14.53 2.32 -9.45
C GLU A 498 14.38 1.53 -10.75
N VAL A 499 13.23 1.66 -11.37
CA VAL A 499 12.97 1.21 -12.74
C VAL A 499 13.37 2.33 -13.67
N SER A 500 14.40 2.14 -14.46
CA SER A 500 14.78 3.08 -15.51
C SER A 500 13.90 2.84 -16.75
N PHE A 501 13.38 3.90 -17.32
CA PHE A 501 12.70 3.86 -18.62
C PHE A 501 13.72 4.16 -19.72
N GLU A 502 13.69 3.36 -20.77
CA GLU A 502 14.47 3.60 -21.98
C GLU A 502 13.57 4.32 -22.99
N GLY A 503 13.98 5.49 -23.45
CA GLY A 503 13.29 6.29 -24.44
C GLY A 503 14.27 6.97 -25.38
N GLU A 504 13.80 7.54 -26.49
CA GLU A 504 14.62 8.36 -27.39
C GLU A 504 14.84 9.75 -26.76
N PRO A 505 16.08 10.10 -26.32
CA PRO A 505 16.33 11.30 -25.54
C PRO A 505 15.95 12.62 -26.21
N LEU A 506 15.93 12.65 -27.54
CA LEU A 506 15.76 13.87 -28.35
C LEU A 506 14.35 14.03 -28.91
N SER A 507 13.42 13.12 -28.68
CA SER A 507 12.08 13.14 -29.30
C SER A 507 10.95 13.23 -28.27
N GLY A 508 9.88 13.95 -28.63
CA GLY A 508 8.62 14.01 -27.90
C GLY A 508 8.66 14.82 -26.60
N LEU A 509 7.62 14.58 -25.77
CA LEU A 509 7.47 15.20 -24.46
C LEU A 509 8.57 14.72 -23.50
N GLN A 510 9.27 15.67 -22.86
CA GLN A 510 10.33 15.37 -21.91
C GLN A 510 9.76 15.35 -20.49
N ILE A 511 9.74 14.18 -19.84
CA ILE A 511 9.29 14.01 -18.45
C ILE A 511 10.54 13.77 -17.58
N MET A 512 10.72 14.61 -16.56
CA MET A 512 11.93 14.58 -15.74
C MET A 512 11.69 15.04 -14.31
N GLY A 513 12.58 14.69 -13.41
CA GLY A 513 12.68 15.33 -12.10
C GLY A 513 13.40 16.68 -12.18
N VAL A 514 13.41 17.39 -11.07
CA VAL A 514 14.01 18.75 -11.00
C VAL A 514 15.52 18.72 -11.30
N LEU A 515 16.23 17.73 -10.77
CA LEU A 515 17.70 17.65 -10.92
C LEU A 515 18.14 17.18 -12.30
N GLU A 516 17.31 16.47 -13.03
CA GLU A 516 17.57 15.99 -14.39
C GLU A 516 17.43 17.10 -15.44
N SER A 517 16.84 18.25 -15.08
CA SER A 517 16.68 19.42 -15.96
C SER A 517 17.96 20.25 -16.13
N ARG A 518 19.03 19.89 -15.45
CA ARG A 518 20.33 20.64 -15.49
C ARG A 518 20.80 20.84 -16.93
N VAL A 519 21.16 22.09 -17.24
CA VAL A 519 21.67 22.57 -18.55
C VAL A 519 20.72 22.35 -19.73
N LEU A 520 19.48 21.99 -19.49
CA LEU A 520 18.45 21.82 -20.53
C LEU A 520 17.47 22.98 -20.50
N ASP A 521 17.18 23.51 -21.67
CA ASP A 521 16.26 24.64 -21.86
C ASP A 521 15.05 24.21 -22.71
N PHE A 522 13.87 24.72 -22.37
CA PHE A 522 12.61 24.42 -23.04
C PHE A 522 11.80 25.70 -23.26
N GLU A 523 11.03 25.74 -24.34
CA GLU A 523 10.13 26.86 -24.61
C GLU A 523 8.93 26.89 -23.66
N SER A 524 8.42 25.71 -23.30
CA SER A 524 7.31 25.53 -22.36
C SER A 524 7.70 24.57 -21.24
N VAL A 525 7.50 24.98 -20.00
CA VAL A 525 7.83 24.19 -18.81
C VAL A 525 6.59 24.03 -17.94
N ILE A 526 6.27 22.80 -17.61
CA ILE A 526 5.18 22.43 -16.71
C ILE A 526 5.81 21.83 -15.46
N ILE A 527 5.68 22.49 -14.32
CA ILE A 527 6.23 22.03 -13.03
C ILE A 527 5.08 21.65 -12.12
N THR A 528 5.09 20.43 -11.59
CA THR A 528 4.06 19.95 -10.67
C THR A 528 4.56 19.84 -9.24
N SER A 529 3.64 19.72 -8.28
CA SER A 529 3.92 19.65 -6.84
C SER A 529 4.80 20.84 -6.36
N VAL A 530 4.52 22.06 -6.88
CA VAL A 530 5.22 23.28 -6.44
C VAL A 530 4.65 23.71 -5.08
N ASN A 531 4.79 22.80 -4.09
CA ASN A 531 4.33 22.95 -2.71
C ASN A 531 5.51 23.12 -1.77
N GLU A 532 5.31 23.86 -0.67
CA GLU A 532 6.30 23.96 0.40
C GLU A 532 6.58 22.56 1.00
N GLY A 533 7.84 22.26 1.23
CA GLY A 533 8.27 20.95 1.72
C GLY A 533 8.37 19.83 0.67
N LYS A 534 7.87 20.06 -0.55
CA LYS A 534 8.01 19.15 -1.71
C LYS A 534 8.99 19.72 -2.74
N PHE A 535 8.73 20.92 -3.21
CA PHE A 535 9.62 21.68 -4.06
C PHE A 535 9.64 23.17 -3.63
N PRO A 536 10.65 23.58 -2.85
CA PRO A 536 11.86 22.85 -2.44
C PRO A 536 11.57 21.74 -1.43
N ALA A 537 12.41 20.69 -1.46
CA ALA A 537 12.29 19.57 -0.52
C ALA A 537 12.56 20.03 0.92
N GLY A 538 11.87 19.40 1.88
CA GLY A 538 11.96 19.76 3.29
C GLY A 538 13.35 19.51 3.93
N LYS A 539 13.56 20.02 5.12
CA LYS A 539 14.85 20.12 5.85
C LYS A 539 15.43 18.83 6.43
N SER A 540 14.91 17.63 6.13
CA SER A 540 15.38 16.39 6.75
C SER A 540 16.74 15.94 6.18
N THR A 541 17.77 15.88 7.05
CA THR A 541 19.01 15.14 6.78
C THR A 541 19.36 14.32 7.99
N ASN A 542 19.42 13.01 7.81
CA ASN A 542 19.98 12.11 8.83
C ASN A 542 21.51 12.22 8.75
N SER A 543 22.15 12.74 9.78
CA SER A 543 23.60 12.89 9.90
C SER A 543 23.98 12.82 11.36
N PHE A 544 25.10 12.21 11.68
CA PHE A 544 25.69 12.26 13.01
C PHE A 544 26.41 13.57 13.29
N ILE A 545 26.71 14.35 12.23
CA ILE A 545 27.37 15.65 12.34
C ILE A 545 26.32 16.72 12.62
N PRO A 546 26.34 17.38 13.80
CA PRO A 546 25.42 18.45 14.14
C PRO A 546 25.53 19.66 13.21
N TYR A 547 24.46 20.46 13.13
CA TYR A 547 24.36 21.61 12.26
C TYR A 547 25.47 22.66 12.48
N ASP A 548 25.76 22.97 13.72
CA ASP A 548 26.79 23.92 14.11
C ASP A 548 28.23 23.45 13.73
N VAL A 549 28.47 22.14 13.83
CA VAL A 549 29.70 21.51 13.36
C VAL A 549 29.79 21.59 11.84
N LYS A 550 28.70 21.29 11.12
CA LYS A 550 28.67 21.46 9.66
C LYS A 550 29.02 22.88 9.24
N LEU A 551 28.42 23.87 9.91
CA LEU A 551 28.69 25.27 9.64
C LEU A 551 30.17 25.66 9.91
N GLN A 552 30.73 25.20 11.03
CA GLN A 552 32.10 25.48 11.43
C GLN A 552 33.15 24.90 10.46
N TYR A 553 32.88 23.71 9.93
CA TYR A 553 33.77 22.99 9.01
C TYR A 553 33.44 23.22 7.53
N GLY A 554 32.48 24.09 7.21
CA GLY A 554 32.11 24.41 5.82
C GLY A 554 31.43 23.28 5.07
N LEU A 555 30.82 22.36 5.80
CA LEU A 555 29.97 21.30 5.22
C LEU A 555 28.62 21.89 4.79
N PRO A 556 27.95 21.30 3.79
CA PRO A 556 26.67 21.81 3.30
C PRO A 556 25.58 21.70 4.37
N THR A 557 24.87 22.81 4.54
CA THR A 557 23.71 22.92 5.40
C THR A 557 22.40 22.92 4.57
N TYR A 558 21.27 23.11 5.22
CA TYR A 558 19.99 23.28 4.49
C TYR A 558 19.99 24.56 3.62
N LYS A 559 20.81 25.58 3.90
CA LYS A 559 20.90 26.82 3.11
C LYS A 559 21.49 26.56 1.73
N GLU A 560 22.60 25.82 1.67
CA GLU A 560 23.23 25.45 0.41
C GLU A 560 22.29 24.55 -0.42
N LYS A 561 21.55 23.65 0.23
CA LYS A 561 20.53 22.83 -0.44
C LYS A 561 19.40 23.70 -1.00
N ASP A 562 18.87 24.64 -0.23
CA ASP A 562 17.85 25.58 -0.70
C ASP A 562 18.34 26.40 -1.89
N ALA A 563 19.60 26.87 -1.86
CA ALA A 563 20.19 27.60 -2.97
C ALA A 563 20.31 26.77 -4.26
N ILE A 564 20.60 25.45 -4.13
CA ILE A 564 20.61 24.53 -5.28
C ILE A 564 19.21 24.41 -5.88
N TYR A 565 18.17 24.17 -5.06
CA TYR A 565 16.78 24.08 -5.54
C TYR A 565 16.29 25.40 -6.14
N THR A 566 16.66 26.54 -5.53
CA THR A 566 16.35 27.88 -6.06
C THR A 566 16.97 28.09 -7.44
N TYR A 567 18.25 27.75 -7.61
CA TYR A 567 18.89 27.80 -8.91
C TYR A 567 18.16 26.98 -9.96
N HIS A 568 17.82 25.71 -9.69
CA HIS A 568 17.14 24.86 -10.65
C HIS A 568 15.74 25.37 -11.00
N PHE A 569 15.01 25.91 -10.03
CA PHE A 569 13.71 26.52 -10.29
C PHE A 569 13.85 27.71 -11.25
N TYR A 570 14.71 28.66 -10.95
CA TYR A 570 14.89 29.83 -11.80
C TYR A 570 15.56 29.52 -13.14
N HIS A 571 16.43 28.52 -13.19
CA HIS A 571 17.04 28.05 -14.43
C HIS A 571 15.97 27.53 -15.42
N LEU A 572 15.02 26.72 -14.95
CA LEU A 572 13.89 26.26 -15.76
C LEU A 572 13.03 27.41 -16.32
N LEU A 573 12.94 28.53 -15.59
CA LEU A 573 12.20 29.70 -16.02
C LEU A 573 13.01 30.62 -16.90
N GLN A 574 14.33 30.56 -16.86
CA GLN A 574 15.26 31.55 -17.45
C GLN A 574 14.98 31.78 -18.94
N ARG A 575 14.92 30.72 -19.76
CA ARG A 575 14.72 30.79 -21.21
C ARG A 575 13.29 30.41 -21.65
N ALA A 576 12.48 29.88 -20.74
CA ALA A 576 11.09 29.49 -21.04
C ALA A 576 10.21 30.71 -21.34
N THR A 577 9.32 30.57 -22.32
CA THR A 577 8.29 31.57 -22.67
C THR A 577 6.98 31.27 -21.95
N ASN A 578 6.59 29.99 -21.87
CA ASN A 578 5.37 29.56 -21.17
C ASN A 578 5.75 28.71 -19.95
N VAL A 579 5.28 29.09 -18.78
CA VAL A 579 5.56 28.41 -17.53
C VAL A 579 4.26 28.07 -16.83
N TYR A 580 4.08 26.83 -16.47
CA TYR A 580 2.92 26.33 -15.71
C TYR A 580 3.41 25.80 -14.36
N LEU A 581 3.03 26.46 -13.27
CA LEU A 581 3.36 26.07 -11.90
C LEU A 581 2.12 25.50 -11.24
N ILE A 582 2.09 24.19 -11.06
CA ILE A 582 0.91 23.48 -10.54
C ILE A 582 1.21 23.03 -9.11
N TYR A 583 0.30 23.32 -8.19
CA TYR A 583 0.42 22.91 -6.80
C TYR A 583 -0.87 22.33 -6.24
N ASN A 584 -0.73 21.44 -5.25
CA ASN A 584 -1.85 20.87 -4.51
C ASN A 584 -2.33 21.88 -3.45
N SER A 585 -3.59 22.30 -3.52
CA SER A 585 -4.20 23.22 -2.57
C SER A 585 -5.03 22.54 -1.46
N ASP A 586 -5.00 21.22 -1.39
CA ASP A 586 -5.75 20.47 -0.38
C ASP A 586 -5.15 20.65 1.02
N SER A 587 -5.97 21.10 1.95
CA SER A 587 -5.55 21.44 3.31
C SER A 587 -5.69 20.29 4.34
N GLN A 588 -5.82 19.05 3.89
CA GLN A 588 -5.93 17.88 4.80
C GLN A 588 -4.56 17.34 5.19
N GLY A 589 -4.12 17.57 6.41
CA GLY A 589 -2.89 17.03 6.99
C GLY A 589 -1.89 18.10 7.48
N PHE A 590 -0.77 17.68 8.06
CA PHE A 590 0.29 18.55 8.56
C PHE A 590 1.10 19.26 7.45
N ASP A 591 1.10 18.71 6.23
CA ASP A 591 1.81 19.26 5.04
C ASP A 591 0.81 19.90 4.06
N ALA A 592 -0.20 20.55 4.57
CA ALA A 592 -1.42 20.84 3.87
C ALA A 592 -1.30 22.02 2.92
N GLY A 593 -1.29 21.74 1.63
CA GLY A 593 -1.78 22.63 0.59
C GLY A 593 -1.10 23.99 0.43
N GLU A 594 0.03 24.23 1.10
CA GLU A 594 0.74 25.51 1.01
C GLU A 594 1.52 25.60 -0.30
N LYS A 595 1.31 26.69 -1.04
CA LYS A 595 2.14 26.97 -2.23
C LYS A 595 3.60 27.17 -1.85
N SER A 596 4.50 26.70 -2.69
CA SER A 596 5.94 26.89 -2.51
C SER A 596 6.33 28.36 -2.32
N ARG A 597 7.32 28.60 -1.44
CA ARG A 597 7.97 29.91 -1.31
C ARG A 597 8.48 30.45 -2.65
N PHE A 598 8.84 29.61 -3.60
CA PHE A 598 9.29 30.03 -4.93
C PHE A 598 8.20 30.75 -5.71
N ILE A 599 6.95 30.32 -5.60
CA ILE A 599 5.81 31.03 -6.20
C ILE A 599 5.66 32.41 -5.55
N THR A 600 5.73 32.48 -4.23
CA THR A 600 5.63 33.76 -3.49
C THR A 600 6.77 34.71 -3.82
N GLN A 601 8.00 34.18 -3.92
CA GLN A 601 9.16 34.96 -4.33
C GLN A 601 8.99 35.51 -5.76
N LEU A 602 8.52 34.64 -6.69
CA LEU A 602 8.29 35.06 -8.08
C LEU A 602 7.19 36.13 -8.21
N GLU A 603 6.16 36.11 -7.34
CA GLU A 603 5.15 37.18 -7.28
C GLU A 603 5.77 38.55 -6.96
N ILE A 604 6.77 38.58 -6.07
CA ILE A 604 7.46 39.78 -5.64
C ILE A 604 8.51 40.25 -6.69
N GLU A 605 9.24 39.31 -7.24
CA GLU A 605 10.40 39.56 -8.13
C GLU A 605 10.05 39.55 -9.62
N LYS A 606 8.76 39.42 -9.98
CA LYS A 606 8.33 39.41 -11.37
C LYS A 606 8.85 40.63 -12.16
N GLN A 607 9.35 40.39 -13.34
CA GLN A 607 9.81 41.45 -14.22
C GLN A 607 8.64 42.13 -14.95
N PRO A 608 8.80 43.38 -15.45
CA PRO A 608 7.76 44.12 -16.14
C PRO A 608 7.09 43.35 -17.32
N ASN A 609 7.86 42.50 -18.01
CA ASN A 609 7.43 41.73 -19.15
C ASN A 609 6.83 40.35 -18.78
N HIS A 610 6.71 40.04 -17.47
CA HIS A 610 6.11 38.80 -16.99
C HIS A 610 4.60 38.97 -16.83
N ASN A 611 3.84 38.14 -17.55
CA ASN A 611 2.39 38.00 -17.39
C ASN A 611 2.10 36.86 -16.41
N LEU A 612 1.83 37.19 -15.15
CA LEU A 612 1.55 36.22 -14.07
C LEU A 612 0.05 36.08 -13.85
N THR A 613 -0.47 34.87 -14.00
CA THR A 613 -1.90 34.56 -13.82
C THR A 613 -2.09 33.48 -12.77
N PHE A 614 -3.18 33.58 -11.99
CA PHE A 614 -3.57 32.59 -10.96
C PHE A 614 -4.87 31.94 -11.35
N GLN A 615 -4.93 30.62 -11.28
CA GLN A 615 -6.08 29.81 -11.61
C GLN A 615 -6.34 28.76 -10.54
N TYR A 616 -7.60 28.50 -10.23
CA TYR A 616 -8.04 27.48 -9.31
C TYR A 616 -8.91 26.47 -10.06
N TYR A 617 -8.47 25.22 -10.08
CA TYR A 617 -9.24 24.14 -10.66
C TYR A 617 -9.73 23.22 -9.56
N ASN A 618 -11.02 23.27 -9.31
CA ASN A 618 -11.70 22.23 -8.53
C ASN A 618 -12.47 21.34 -9.49
N PRO A 619 -12.44 20.02 -9.30
CA PRO A 619 -13.32 19.15 -10.07
C PRO A 619 -14.76 19.56 -9.77
N ASP A 620 -15.55 19.78 -10.83
CA ASP A 620 -17.01 19.87 -10.69
C ASP A 620 -17.47 18.48 -10.20
N VAL A 621 -17.74 18.39 -8.90
CA VAL A 621 -18.46 17.24 -8.36
C VAL A 621 -19.93 17.52 -8.65
N PRO A 622 -20.52 16.82 -9.62
CA PRO A 622 -21.97 16.98 -9.82
C PRO A 622 -22.66 16.63 -8.51
N ASN A 623 -23.42 17.57 -8.01
CA ASN A 623 -24.24 17.33 -6.82
C ASN A 623 -25.40 16.40 -7.23
N ILE A 624 -25.06 15.13 -7.46
CA ILE A 624 -26.04 14.10 -7.76
C ILE A 624 -26.73 13.83 -6.42
N ALA A 625 -27.91 14.37 -6.26
CA ALA A 625 -28.76 14.00 -5.14
C ALA A 625 -28.92 12.48 -5.17
N TYR A 626 -28.59 11.83 -4.06
CA TYR A 626 -28.81 10.40 -3.90
C TYR A 626 -30.28 10.10 -4.19
N GLN A 627 -30.52 9.23 -5.17
CA GLN A 627 -31.85 8.70 -5.44
C GLN A 627 -31.90 7.26 -4.91
N PRO A 628 -32.84 6.96 -4.01
CA PRO A 628 -33.01 5.60 -3.53
C PRO A 628 -33.20 4.63 -4.70
N ILE A 629 -32.62 3.46 -4.56
CA ILE A 629 -32.74 2.41 -5.59
C ILE A 629 -34.19 1.90 -5.55
N ALA A 630 -34.89 1.96 -6.68
CA ALA A 630 -36.20 1.38 -6.88
C ALA A 630 -36.16 0.37 -8.03
N ILE A 631 -36.43 -0.90 -7.74
CA ILE A 631 -36.38 -1.98 -8.74
C ILE A 631 -37.83 -2.37 -9.08
N PRO A 632 -38.28 -2.15 -10.31
CA PRO A 632 -39.64 -2.50 -10.75
C PRO A 632 -39.81 -4.02 -10.84
N LYS A 633 -41.00 -4.49 -10.48
CA LYS A 633 -41.36 -5.91 -10.61
C LYS A 633 -41.77 -6.24 -12.03
N THR A 634 -40.77 -6.59 -12.87
CA THR A 634 -40.99 -7.05 -14.25
C THR A 634 -41.71 -8.41 -14.29
N GLU A 635 -42.18 -8.84 -15.48
CA GLU A 635 -42.82 -10.16 -15.65
C GLU A 635 -41.92 -11.35 -15.20
N SER A 636 -40.62 -11.24 -15.46
CA SER A 636 -39.63 -12.24 -14.98
C SER A 636 -39.55 -12.29 -13.46
N VAL A 637 -39.56 -11.12 -12.81
CA VAL A 637 -39.57 -10.99 -11.36
C VAL A 637 -40.88 -11.55 -10.78
N MET A 638 -42.04 -11.25 -11.38
CA MET A 638 -43.32 -11.77 -10.98
C MET A 638 -43.42 -13.30 -11.12
N THR A 639 -42.90 -13.85 -12.21
CA THR A 639 -42.80 -15.32 -12.39
C THR A 639 -41.96 -15.92 -11.28
N ARG A 640 -40.84 -15.27 -10.93
CA ARG A 640 -39.99 -15.76 -9.85
C ARG A 640 -40.63 -15.66 -8.48
N LEU A 641 -41.39 -14.59 -8.20
CA LEU A 641 -42.16 -14.43 -6.97
C LEU A 641 -43.25 -15.51 -6.86
N HIS A 642 -43.90 -15.89 -7.96
CA HIS A 642 -44.86 -17.00 -8.02
C HIS A 642 -44.18 -18.35 -7.69
N GLU A 643 -42.98 -18.59 -8.23
CA GLU A 643 -42.22 -19.79 -7.87
C GLU A 643 -41.87 -19.82 -6.37
N ILE A 644 -41.49 -18.67 -5.78
CA ILE A 644 -41.19 -18.56 -4.36
C ILE A 644 -42.48 -18.87 -3.53
N ALA A 645 -43.61 -18.27 -3.92
CA ALA A 645 -44.89 -18.50 -3.25
C ALA A 645 -45.31 -19.97 -3.28
N THR A 646 -45.08 -20.68 -4.40
CA THR A 646 -45.37 -22.12 -4.56
C THR A 646 -44.41 -22.98 -3.75
N LYS A 647 -43.11 -22.63 -3.65
CA LYS A 647 -42.07 -23.36 -2.89
C LYS A 647 -42.12 -23.09 -1.40
N GLY A 648 -42.73 -21.99 -1.00
CA GLY A 648 -42.93 -21.56 0.36
C GLY A 648 -42.11 -20.34 0.79
N PHE A 649 -42.78 -19.33 1.35
CA PHE A 649 -42.17 -18.25 2.10
C PHE A 649 -41.77 -18.74 3.49
N SER A 650 -40.49 -18.55 3.85
CA SER A 650 -40.06 -18.78 5.23
C SER A 650 -40.34 -17.56 6.10
N PRO A 651 -40.52 -17.70 7.43
CA PRO A 651 -40.63 -16.56 8.33
C PRO A 651 -39.45 -15.58 8.20
N SER A 652 -38.24 -16.12 7.99
CA SER A 652 -37.05 -15.29 7.76
C SER A 652 -37.09 -14.54 6.43
N SER A 653 -37.75 -15.07 5.39
CA SER A 653 -37.90 -14.33 4.12
C SER A 653 -38.85 -13.16 4.24
N LEU A 654 -39.98 -13.32 5.01
CA LEU A 654 -40.89 -12.24 5.28
C LEU A 654 -40.24 -11.14 6.10
N THR A 655 -39.48 -11.48 7.15
CA THR A 655 -38.75 -10.50 7.96
C THR A 655 -37.57 -9.84 7.22
N THR A 656 -36.98 -10.50 6.22
CA THR A 656 -35.98 -9.88 5.33
C THR A 656 -36.64 -8.79 4.48
N TYR A 657 -37.85 -9.02 3.94
CA TYR A 657 -38.55 -8.00 3.17
C TYR A 657 -38.91 -6.79 4.03
N ILE A 658 -39.44 -7.01 5.24
CA ILE A 658 -39.77 -5.95 6.21
C ILE A 658 -38.52 -5.13 6.57
N ARG A 659 -37.35 -5.78 6.67
CA ARG A 659 -36.10 -5.11 6.99
C ARG A 659 -35.57 -4.28 5.83
N ASN A 660 -35.58 -4.81 4.64
CA ASN A 660 -35.08 -4.17 3.42
C ASN A 660 -35.59 -4.92 2.17
N PRO A 661 -36.56 -4.35 1.41
CA PRO A 661 -37.09 -4.96 0.19
C PRO A 661 -36.02 -5.24 -0.88
N ILE A 662 -34.98 -4.38 -0.99
CA ILE A 662 -33.85 -4.60 -1.93
C ILE A 662 -33.03 -5.83 -1.54
N GLN A 663 -32.74 -6.01 -0.24
CA GLN A 663 -32.05 -7.22 0.25
C GLN A 663 -32.86 -8.48 -0.02
N PHE A 664 -34.18 -8.43 0.15
CA PHE A 664 -35.06 -9.55 -0.22
C PHE A 664 -34.97 -9.86 -1.72
N TYR A 665 -34.98 -8.84 -2.58
CA TYR A 665 -34.83 -9.00 -4.02
C TYR A 665 -33.52 -9.70 -4.37
N PHE A 666 -32.38 -9.22 -3.86
CA PHE A 666 -31.08 -9.85 -4.15
C PHE A 666 -31.00 -11.28 -3.61
N GLN A 667 -31.36 -11.50 -2.36
CA GLN A 667 -31.17 -12.81 -1.72
C GLN A 667 -32.20 -13.85 -2.14
N ARG A 668 -33.49 -13.49 -2.32
CA ARG A 668 -34.59 -14.44 -2.56
C ARG A 668 -34.97 -14.50 -4.02
N VAL A 669 -35.08 -13.36 -4.71
CA VAL A 669 -35.49 -13.35 -6.12
C VAL A 669 -34.29 -13.71 -7.01
N LEU A 670 -33.16 -13.01 -6.88
CA LEU A 670 -31.96 -13.27 -7.68
C LEU A 670 -31.09 -14.40 -7.14
N ARG A 671 -31.24 -14.80 -5.89
CA ARG A 671 -30.42 -15.81 -5.19
C ARG A 671 -28.94 -15.42 -5.12
N ILE A 672 -28.65 -14.14 -5.01
CA ILE A 672 -27.31 -13.67 -4.74
C ILE A 672 -27.04 -13.92 -3.25
N SER A 673 -26.05 -14.74 -2.97
CA SER A 673 -25.56 -14.99 -1.61
C SER A 673 -24.17 -14.39 -1.45
N GLU A 674 -23.81 -14.05 -0.24
CA GLU A 674 -22.43 -13.74 0.10
C GLU A 674 -21.53 -14.94 -0.22
N THR A 675 -20.32 -14.65 -0.68
CA THR A 675 -19.32 -15.69 -0.94
C THR A 675 -18.85 -16.31 0.37
N ASP A 676 -18.62 -17.62 0.37
CA ASP A 676 -18.03 -18.29 1.53
C ASP A 676 -16.64 -17.69 1.81
N GLU A 677 -16.43 -17.23 3.03
CA GLU A 677 -15.14 -16.76 3.54
C GLU A 677 -14.68 -17.63 4.70
N VAL A 678 -13.37 -17.66 4.94
CA VAL A 678 -12.84 -18.38 6.10
C VAL A 678 -13.22 -17.64 7.37
N GLU A 679 -13.97 -18.34 8.22
CA GLU A 679 -14.40 -17.85 9.53
C GLU A 679 -13.28 -18.12 10.57
N GLU A 680 -12.41 -17.17 10.78
CA GLU A 680 -11.30 -17.30 11.74
C GLU A 680 -11.77 -17.39 13.19
N ASN A 681 -12.81 -16.62 13.52
CA ASN A 681 -13.46 -16.65 14.82
C ASN A 681 -14.90 -17.06 14.61
N ILE A 682 -15.36 -18.02 15.40
CA ILE A 682 -16.71 -18.54 15.32
C ILE A 682 -17.73 -17.40 15.45
N ALA A 683 -18.54 -17.22 14.42
CA ALA A 683 -19.60 -16.22 14.40
C ALA A 683 -20.79 -16.65 15.28
N VAL A 684 -21.64 -15.70 15.62
CA VAL A 684 -22.78 -15.95 16.53
C VAL A 684 -23.80 -16.90 15.89
N ASN A 685 -24.03 -16.78 14.59
CA ASN A 685 -24.90 -17.68 13.82
C ASN A 685 -24.34 -19.12 13.76
N THR A 686 -23.05 -19.27 13.48
CA THR A 686 -22.36 -20.58 13.46
C THR A 686 -22.43 -21.24 14.83
N LEU A 687 -22.21 -20.50 15.90
CA LEU A 687 -22.37 -20.98 17.29
C LEU A 687 -23.84 -21.38 17.56
N GLY A 688 -24.80 -20.64 16.99
CA GLY A 688 -26.24 -20.97 17.08
C GLY A 688 -26.52 -22.32 16.45
N THR A 689 -26.11 -22.52 15.20
CA THR A 689 -26.31 -23.79 14.47
C THR A 689 -25.71 -24.96 15.24
N ILE A 690 -24.52 -24.80 15.83
CA ILE A 690 -23.87 -25.86 16.63
C ILE A 690 -24.69 -26.22 17.88
N ILE A 691 -25.23 -25.23 18.59
CA ILE A 691 -26.06 -25.47 19.80
C ILE A 691 -27.36 -26.15 19.43
N HIS A 692 -28.03 -25.73 18.34
CA HIS A 692 -29.26 -26.36 17.84
C HIS A 692 -29.02 -27.80 17.44
N GLY A 693 -28.03 -28.10 16.59
CA GLY A 693 -27.67 -29.45 16.19
C GLY A 693 -27.28 -30.34 17.38
N THR A 694 -26.57 -29.76 18.37
CA THR A 694 -26.24 -30.50 19.60
C THR A 694 -27.50 -30.92 20.36
N LEU A 695 -28.48 -30.01 20.53
CA LEU A 695 -29.74 -30.33 21.22
C LEU A 695 -30.59 -31.31 20.44
N GLU A 696 -30.66 -31.19 19.11
CA GLU A 696 -31.32 -32.10 18.22
C GLU A 696 -30.81 -33.54 18.46
N GLU A 697 -29.50 -33.78 18.32
CA GLU A 697 -28.91 -35.12 18.48
C GLU A 697 -29.05 -35.70 19.90
N LEU A 698 -28.90 -34.84 20.93
CA LEU A 698 -29.10 -35.28 22.31
C LEU A 698 -30.52 -35.74 22.63
N TYR A 699 -31.54 -35.05 22.09
CA TYR A 699 -32.96 -35.36 22.37
C TYR A 699 -33.59 -36.35 21.39
N LYS A 700 -33.00 -36.59 20.25
CA LYS A 700 -33.50 -37.44 19.20
C LYS A 700 -34.00 -38.85 19.69
N PRO A 701 -33.27 -39.52 20.63
CA PRO A 701 -33.71 -40.80 21.20
C PRO A 701 -34.95 -40.69 22.07
N THR A 702 -35.39 -39.49 22.45
CA THR A 702 -36.47 -39.27 23.43
C THR A 702 -37.78 -38.79 22.78
N ILE A 703 -37.78 -38.56 21.47
CA ILE A 703 -38.95 -38.14 20.72
C ILE A 703 -40.13 -39.11 20.89
N GLY A 704 -41.32 -38.59 21.13
CA GLY A 704 -42.57 -39.37 21.21
C GLY A 704 -42.89 -39.96 22.59
N ARG A 705 -41.98 -39.88 23.56
CA ARG A 705 -42.18 -40.40 24.93
C ARG A 705 -41.94 -39.28 25.99
N LEU A 706 -42.46 -39.54 27.21
CA LEU A 706 -42.20 -38.64 28.33
C LEU A 706 -40.73 -38.65 28.69
N LEU A 707 -40.16 -37.44 28.87
CA LEU A 707 -38.78 -37.26 29.33
C LEU A 707 -38.67 -37.68 30.79
N THR A 708 -37.66 -38.48 31.09
CA THR A 708 -37.28 -38.89 32.44
C THR A 708 -36.04 -38.15 32.93
N LYS A 709 -35.78 -38.15 34.25
CA LYS A 709 -34.55 -37.65 34.84
C LYS A 709 -33.31 -38.37 34.30
N GLU A 710 -33.41 -39.65 34.06
CA GLU A 710 -32.37 -40.50 33.52
C GLU A 710 -32.01 -40.10 32.09
N ASP A 711 -32.99 -39.72 31.28
CA ASP A 711 -32.76 -39.23 29.91
C ASP A 711 -31.94 -37.94 29.91
N ILE A 712 -32.28 -36.96 30.75
CA ILE A 712 -31.54 -35.71 30.87
C ILE A 712 -30.14 -35.94 31.39
N LYS A 713 -29.95 -36.83 32.39
CA LYS A 713 -28.60 -37.18 32.88
C LYS A 713 -27.76 -37.84 31.80
N MET A 714 -28.34 -38.68 30.96
CA MET A 714 -27.66 -39.28 29.82
C MET A 714 -27.28 -38.21 28.78
N CYS A 715 -28.19 -37.31 28.46
CA CYS A 715 -27.86 -36.16 27.59
C CYS A 715 -26.69 -35.34 28.15
N ILE A 716 -26.70 -35.04 29.46
CA ILE A 716 -25.61 -34.30 30.10
C ILE A 716 -24.25 -35.02 29.96
N SER A 717 -24.23 -36.35 30.07
CA SER A 717 -23.01 -37.15 29.94
C SER A 717 -22.43 -37.14 28.52
N LYS A 718 -23.21 -36.85 27.51
CA LYS A 718 -22.82 -36.84 26.09
C LYS A 718 -22.50 -35.45 25.53
N ILE A 719 -22.63 -34.38 26.31
CA ILE A 719 -22.43 -32.99 25.84
C ILE A 719 -21.08 -32.80 25.16
N ASP A 720 -20.02 -33.30 25.81
CA ASP A 720 -18.65 -33.06 25.31
C ASP A 720 -18.39 -33.68 23.95
N GLU A 721 -18.92 -34.89 23.75
CA GLU A 721 -18.80 -35.63 22.52
C GLU A 721 -19.63 -34.96 21.42
N GLU A 722 -20.90 -34.66 21.72
CA GLU A 722 -21.83 -34.15 20.71
C GLU A 722 -21.50 -32.71 20.28
N VAL A 723 -21.14 -31.84 21.21
CA VAL A 723 -20.67 -30.50 20.86
C VAL A 723 -19.44 -30.59 19.95
N LEU A 724 -18.48 -31.50 20.23
CA LEU A 724 -17.30 -31.68 19.38
C LEU A 724 -17.68 -32.17 17.97
N ASN A 725 -18.64 -33.07 17.87
CA ASN A 725 -19.14 -33.58 16.57
C ASN A 725 -19.77 -32.46 15.76
N GLN A 726 -20.63 -31.66 16.37
CA GLN A 726 -21.29 -30.54 15.72
C GLN A 726 -20.29 -29.46 15.29
N PHE A 727 -19.25 -29.17 16.09
CA PHE A 727 -18.18 -28.29 15.67
C PHE A 727 -17.44 -28.82 14.44
N LYS A 728 -17.15 -30.11 14.36
CA LYS A 728 -16.50 -30.70 13.19
C LYS A 728 -17.37 -30.65 11.94
N GLU A 729 -18.69 -30.80 12.10
CA GLU A 729 -19.64 -30.77 10.98
C GLU A 729 -19.81 -29.33 10.43
N VAL A 730 -20.05 -28.37 11.31
CA VAL A 730 -20.40 -27.00 10.94
C VAL A 730 -19.15 -26.14 10.68
N TYR A 731 -18.16 -26.17 11.60
CA TYR A 731 -16.95 -25.36 11.54
C TYR A 731 -15.79 -26.04 10.82
N LYS A 732 -15.93 -27.33 10.51
CA LYS A 732 -15.03 -28.19 9.71
C LYS A 732 -13.57 -28.16 10.17
N GLU A 733 -12.65 -27.65 9.34
CA GLU A 733 -11.20 -27.61 9.59
C GLU A 733 -10.76 -26.37 10.38
N GLY A 734 -11.70 -25.58 10.87
CA GLY A 734 -11.38 -24.39 11.69
C GLY A 734 -10.71 -24.76 13.02
N GLU A 735 -9.79 -23.95 13.49
CA GLU A 735 -9.06 -24.18 14.75
C GLU A 735 -9.96 -23.90 15.97
N ILE A 736 -10.28 -24.95 16.74
CA ILE A 736 -11.16 -24.85 17.93
C ILE A 736 -10.42 -24.97 19.25
N LYS A 737 -9.11 -25.31 19.25
CA LYS A 737 -8.35 -25.62 20.46
C LYS A 737 -7.64 -24.40 21.08
N LYS A 738 -7.71 -23.22 20.47
CA LYS A 738 -6.96 -22.04 20.90
C LYS A 738 -7.81 -20.76 20.83
N GLY A 739 -7.40 -19.78 21.62
CA GLY A 739 -7.92 -18.43 21.56
C GLY A 739 -9.43 -18.29 21.78
N ARG A 740 -10.07 -17.42 20.97
CA ARG A 740 -11.52 -17.15 21.07
C ARG A 740 -12.38 -18.34 20.72
N ASN A 741 -11.93 -19.20 19.82
CA ASN A 741 -12.69 -20.36 19.38
C ASN A 741 -12.79 -21.45 20.48
N LEU A 742 -11.72 -21.64 21.26
CA LEU A 742 -11.79 -22.46 22.46
C LEU A 742 -12.82 -21.94 23.48
N LEU A 743 -12.86 -20.61 23.66
CA LEU A 743 -13.86 -19.99 24.52
C LEU A 743 -15.29 -20.22 23.98
N ALA A 744 -15.48 -20.05 22.66
CA ALA A 744 -16.79 -20.30 22.03
C ALA A 744 -17.21 -21.78 22.17
N PHE A 745 -16.28 -22.72 22.04
CA PHE A 745 -16.50 -24.14 22.28
C PHE A 745 -16.97 -24.42 23.71
N GLU A 746 -16.29 -23.87 24.71
CA GLU A 746 -16.68 -24.02 26.12
C GLU A 746 -18.00 -23.29 26.44
N VAL A 747 -18.29 -22.17 25.79
CA VAL A 747 -19.59 -21.46 25.92
C VAL A 747 -20.73 -22.28 25.33
N ALA A 748 -20.55 -22.98 24.21
CA ALA A 748 -21.56 -23.90 23.64
C ALA A 748 -21.90 -25.00 24.65
N LYS A 749 -20.88 -25.69 25.15
CA LYS A 749 -21.02 -26.73 26.20
C LYS A 749 -21.77 -26.21 27.42
N ARG A 750 -21.38 -25.01 27.90
CA ARG A 750 -22.01 -24.40 29.05
C ARG A 750 -23.47 -24.03 28.84
N ASN A 751 -23.81 -23.54 27.66
CA ASN A 751 -25.19 -23.18 27.31
C ASN A 751 -26.06 -24.43 27.25
N VAL A 752 -25.63 -25.48 26.59
CA VAL A 752 -26.34 -26.77 26.53
C VAL A 752 -26.50 -27.36 27.93
N LEU A 753 -25.44 -27.41 28.74
CA LEU A 753 -25.48 -27.92 30.09
C LEU A 753 -26.47 -27.13 30.96
N ASN A 754 -26.44 -25.81 30.93
CA ASN A 754 -27.36 -24.99 31.71
C ASN A 754 -28.82 -25.21 31.31
N PHE A 755 -29.08 -25.33 30.00
CA PHE A 755 -30.41 -25.60 29.51
C PHE A 755 -30.94 -26.98 29.99
N LEU A 756 -30.11 -28.06 29.86
CA LEU A 756 -30.46 -29.38 30.35
C LEU A 756 -30.69 -29.42 31.87
N LYS A 757 -29.94 -28.65 32.65
CA LYS A 757 -30.17 -28.51 34.11
C LYS A 757 -31.50 -27.84 34.40
N THR A 758 -31.90 -26.82 33.64
CA THR A 758 -33.19 -26.17 33.82
C THR A 758 -34.34 -27.13 33.50
N GLU A 759 -34.21 -27.99 32.51
CA GLU A 759 -35.17 -29.03 32.23
C GLU A 759 -35.22 -30.13 33.29
N LEU A 760 -34.05 -30.53 33.80
CA LEU A 760 -34.00 -31.49 34.93
C LEU A 760 -34.75 -30.96 36.18
N GLU A 761 -34.49 -29.69 36.52
CA GLU A 761 -35.19 -29.01 37.64
C GLU A 761 -36.71 -28.95 37.39
N ALA A 762 -37.14 -28.68 36.14
CA ALA A 762 -38.58 -28.66 35.83
C ALA A 762 -39.24 -30.04 36.01
N ILE A 763 -38.58 -31.12 35.55
CA ILE A 763 -39.04 -32.49 35.75
C ILE A 763 -39.06 -32.87 37.24
N GLU A 764 -38.03 -32.40 38.02
CA GLU A 764 -38.01 -32.62 39.46
C GLU A 764 -39.12 -31.90 40.21
N ASN A 765 -39.56 -30.77 39.70
CA ASN A 765 -40.67 -29.96 40.20
C ASN A 765 -42.04 -30.46 39.71
N GLY A 766 -42.10 -31.59 38.99
CA GLY A 766 -43.33 -32.27 38.58
C GLY A 766 -43.87 -31.86 37.21
N ASP A 767 -43.04 -31.20 36.38
CA ASP A 767 -43.42 -31.00 34.97
C ASP A 767 -43.32 -32.31 34.18
N GLU A 768 -44.34 -32.60 33.36
CA GLU A 768 -44.34 -33.68 32.39
C GLU A 768 -44.04 -33.09 31.00
N ILE A 769 -42.95 -33.51 30.39
CA ILE A 769 -42.45 -33.01 29.10
C ILE A 769 -42.40 -34.19 28.12
N GLN A 770 -43.06 -34.04 26.96
CA GLN A 770 -42.94 -34.99 25.86
C GLN A 770 -42.59 -34.26 24.57
N ILE A 771 -41.39 -34.47 24.04
CA ILE A 771 -40.97 -33.90 22.77
C ILE A 771 -41.73 -34.57 21.63
N VAL A 772 -42.35 -33.77 20.77
CA VAL A 772 -43.10 -34.22 19.60
C VAL A 772 -42.21 -34.29 18.39
N SER A 773 -41.47 -33.18 18.14
CA SER A 773 -40.54 -33.05 17.01
C SER A 773 -39.41 -32.06 17.33
N LEU A 774 -38.28 -32.26 16.65
CA LEU A 774 -37.10 -31.41 16.71
C LEU A 774 -36.66 -31.08 15.29
N GLU A 775 -36.20 -29.84 15.06
CA GLU A 775 -35.65 -29.35 13.78
C GLU A 775 -36.45 -29.85 12.56
N THR A 776 -37.79 -29.80 12.70
CA THR A 776 -38.71 -30.38 11.70
C THR A 776 -39.32 -29.29 10.84
N THR A 777 -39.31 -29.51 9.54
CA THR A 777 -39.95 -28.62 8.59
C THR A 777 -41.45 -28.81 8.58
N TYR A 778 -42.18 -27.72 8.80
CA TYR A 778 -43.64 -27.67 8.67
C TYR A 778 -44.01 -26.70 7.55
N GLU A 779 -45.14 -26.97 6.92
CA GLU A 779 -45.67 -26.16 5.81
C GLU A 779 -47.20 -26.10 5.84
N ARG A 780 -47.78 -25.00 5.45
CA ARG A 780 -49.21 -24.80 5.31
C ARG A 780 -49.53 -23.79 4.23
N VAL A 781 -50.58 -24.06 3.45
CA VAL A 781 -51.03 -23.14 2.39
C VAL A 781 -51.94 -22.07 3.00
N LEU A 782 -51.61 -20.80 2.72
CA LEU A 782 -52.45 -19.64 3.02
C LEU A 782 -53.28 -19.31 1.78
N THR A 783 -54.61 -19.40 1.91
CA THR A 783 -55.54 -19.05 0.86
C THR A 783 -56.37 -17.86 1.31
N ASP A 784 -56.30 -16.75 0.58
CA ASP A 784 -57.09 -15.53 0.82
C ASP A 784 -57.51 -14.92 -0.52
N VAL A 785 -58.73 -14.41 -0.62
CA VAL A 785 -59.29 -13.84 -1.86
C VAL A 785 -58.53 -12.61 -2.37
N ARG A 786 -57.79 -11.94 -1.51
CA ARG A 786 -56.96 -10.76 -1.79
C ARG A 786 -55.59 -11.11 -2.40
N LEU A 787 -55.16 -12.34 -2.30
CA LEU A 787 -53.91 -12.83 -2.88
C LEU A 787 -54.14 -13.29 -4.33
N PRO A 788 -53.21 -13.06 -5.27
CA PRO A 788 -53.37 -13.45 -6.66
C PRO A 788 -53.37 -14.99 -6.86
N PHE A 789 -52.84 -15.74 -5.91
CA PHE A 789 -52.79 -17.22 -5.86
C PHE A 789 -52.51 -17.69 -4.44
N PRO A 790 -52.78 -18.97 -4.11
CA PRO A 790 -52.41 -19.53 -2.82
C PRO A 790 -50.90 -19.44 -2.54
N VAL A 791 -50.53 -19.08 -1.31
CA VAL A 791 -49.14 -18.92 -0.89
C VAL A 791 -48.80 -20.00 0.16
N LEU A 792 -47.73 -20.76 -0.11
CA LEU A 792 -47.21 -21.70 0.88
C LEU A 792 -46.36 -20.96 1.92
N ILE A 793 -46.62 -21.17 3.19
CA ILE A 793 -45.74 -20.74 4.30
C ILE A 793 -45.01 -21.99 4.80
N LYS A 794 -43.69 -21.91 4.88
CA LYS A 794 -42.82 -23.04 5.20
C LYS A 794 -41.68 -22.64 6.10
N GLY A 795 -41.38 -23.45 7.12
CA GLY A 795 -40.28 -23.13 8.04
C GLY A 795 -39.85 -24.35 8.86
N ASN A 796 -38.63 -24.28 9.37
CA ASN A 796 -38.09 -25.25 10.30
C ASN A 796 -38.41 -24.82 11.72
N VAL A 797 -39.03 -25.69 12.50
CA VAL A 797 -39.39 -25.43 13.90
C VAL A 797 -38.41 -26.18 14.78
N ASP A 798 -37.73 -25.45 15.66
CA ASP A 798 -36.63 -26.02 16.47
C ASP A 798 -37.12 -27.13 17.41
N ARG A 799 -38.25 -26.88 18.10
CA ARG A 799 -38.84 -27.89 19.00
C ARG A 799 -40.36 -27.71 19.17
N ILE A 800 -41.07 -28.82 19.12
CA ILE A 800 -42.48 -28.89 19.55
C ILE A 800 -42.55 -29.90 20.68
N GLU A 801 -43.25 -29.53 21.77
CA GLU A 801 -43.43 -30.39 22.94
C GLU A 801 -44.86 -30.31 23.50
N TYR A 802 -45.28 -31.37 24.12
CA TYR A 802 -46.35 -31.33 25.08
C TYR A 802 -45.79 -31.07 26.47
N ARG A 803 -46.42 -30.14 27.19
CA ARG A 803 -46.04 -29.82 28.57
C ARG A 803 -47.27 -29.68 29.47
N SER A 804 -47.20 -30.26 30.66
CA SER A 804 -48.22 -30.14 31.73
C SER A 804 -47.51 -30.19 33.07
N LYS A 805 -48.15 -29.61 34.06
CA LYS A 805 -47.87 -29.94 35.48
C LYS A 805 -48.79 -31.06 35.91
N LYS A 806 -48.36 -31.88 36.84
CA LYS A 806 -49.14 -33.01 37.36
C LYS A 806 -50.51 -32.55 37.82
N GLY A 807 -51.57 -33.01 37.09
CA GLY A 807 -52.96 -32.64 37.34
C GLY A 807 -53.50 -31.45 36.53
N GLU A 808 -52.72 -30.79 35.69
CA GLU A 808 -53.14 -29.76 34.78
C GLU A 808 -53.38 -30.26 33.35
N LYS A 809 -54.17 -29.51 32.58
CA LYS A 809 -54.37 -29.83 31.17
C LYS A 809 -53.05 -29.70 30.39
N ARG A 810 -52.79 -30.63 29.50
CA ARG A 810 -51.66 -30.67 28.63
C ARG A 810 -51.74 -29.55 27.59
N LYS A 811 -50.65 -28.79 27.42
CA LYS A 811 -50.51 -27.74 26.43
C LYS A 811 -49.46 -28.11 25.40
N ILE A 812 -49.65 -27.64 24.17
CA ILE A 812 -48.66 -27.69 23.12
C ILE A 812 -47.75 -26.46 23.26
N ARG A 813 -46.43 -26.65 23.23
CA ARG A 813 -45.45 -25.57 23.15
C ARG A 813 -44.63 -25.67 21.87
N ILE A 814 -44.62 -24.57 21.13
CA ILE A 814 -43.75 -24.38 19.96
C ILE A 814 -42.62 -23.48 20.41
N ILE A 815 -41.39 -23.94 20.31
CA ILE A 815 -40.22 -23.33 20.88
C ILE A 815 -39.23 -22.99 19.77
N ASP A 816 -38.79 -21.75 19.73
CA ASP A 816 -37.69 -21.28 18.92
C ASP A 816 -36.50 -20.97 19.83
N TYR A 817 -35.34 -21.55 19.52
CA TYR A 817 -34.10 -21.34 20.28
C TYR A 817 -33.34 -20.12 19.80
N LYS A 818 -32.92 -19.26 20.71
CA LYS A 818 -32.10 -18.09 20.38
C LYS A 818 -30.84 -18.06 21.23
N THR A 819 -29.67 -18.08 20.58
CA THR A 819 -28.37 -17.93 21.23
C THR A 819 -28.09 -16.50 21.64
N GLY A 820 -28.76 -15.51 21.05
CA GLY A 820 -28.76 -14.12 21.44
C GLY A 820 -29.63 -13.86 22.69
N LYS A 821 -29.52 -12.66 23.30
CA LYS A 821 -30.36 -12.22 24.40
C LYS A 821 -31.76 -11.87 23.87
N VAL A 822 -32.78 -12.48 24.43
CA VAL A 822 -34.19 -12.14 24.21
C VAL A 822 -34.82 -11.84 25.54
N ASP A 823 -35.55 -10.73 25.63
CA ASP A 823 -36.29 -10.30 26.81
C ASP A 823 -37.80 -10.39 26.55
N LYS A 824 -38.63 -10.36 27.60
CA LYS A 824 -40.10 -10.43 27.50
C LYS A 824 -40.70 -9.44 26.50
N ASN A 825 -40.16 -8.23 26.43
CA ASN A 825 -40.68 -7.20 25.53
C ASN A 825 -40.51 -7.53 24.04
N ASN A 826 -39.63 -8.46 23.68
CA ASN A 826 -39.42 -8.87 22.28
C ASN A 826 -40.51 -9.82 21.76
N VAL A 827 -41.38 -10.34 22.63
CA VAL A 827 -42.46 -11.27 22.30
C VAL A 827 -43.83 -10.74 22.76
N ILE A 828 -43.91 -9.44 23.12
CA ILE A 828 -45.14 -8.78 23.51
C ILE A 828 -45.62 -7.84 22.39
N LEU A 829 -46.78 -8.11 21.80
CA LEU A 829 -47.41 -7.27 20.81
C LEU A 829 -48.52 -6.44 21.50
N LYS A 830 -48.63 -5.15 21.13
CA LYS A 830 -49.65 -4.23 21.67
C LYS A 830 -50.68 -3.79 20.64
N ASP A 831 -50.29 -3.80 19.37
CA ASP A 831 -51.12 -3.39 18.23
C ASP A 831 -50.77 -4.27 17.01
N TRP A 832 -51.84 -4.83 16.41
CA TRP A 832 -51.70 -5.66 15.23
C TRP A 832 -51.26 -4.89 13.97
N ASN A 833 -51.75 -3.64 13.83
CA ASN A 833 -51.43 -2.82 12.66
C ASN A 833 -49.92 -2.47 12.54
N GLY A 834 -49.18 -2.57 13.64
CA GLY A 834 -47.75 -2.34 13.66
C GLY A 834 -46.91 -3.62 13.48
N LEU A 835 -47.52 -4.79 13.32
CA LEU A 835 -46.78 -6.07 13.30
C LEU A 835 -45.74 -6.13 12.18
N THR A 836 -46.14 -5.76 10.97
CA THR A 836 -45.30 -5.82 9.77
C THR A 836 -44.53 -4.53 9.43
N ASN A 837 -44.80 -3.46 10.20
CA ASN A 837 -44.20 -2.14 9.97
C ASN A 837 -42.96 -1.88 10.83
N ASP A 838 -42.64 -2.72 11.81
CA ASP A 838 -41.46 -2.59 12.67
C ASP A 838 -40.71 -3.91 12.76
N ILE A 839 -39.47 -3.91 12.29
CA ILE A 839 -38.58 -5.08 12.32
C ILE A 839 -38.35 -5.62 13.75
N LYS A 840 -38.61 -4.84 14.80
CA LYS A 840 -38.53 -5.32 16.19
C LYS A 840 -39.50 -6.48 16.47
N ASN A 841 -40.53 -6.64 15.64
CA ASN A 841 -41.51 -7.69 15.74
C ASN A 841 -41.10 -8.98 15.02
N ASP A 842 -39.87 -9.05 14.47
CA ASP A 842 -39.33 -10.20 13.71
C ASP A 842 -39.54 -11.55 14.43
N LYS A 843 -39.32 -11.57 15.74
CA LYS A 843 -39.49 -12.74 16.59
C LYS A 843 -40.96 -13.16 16.76
N ILE A 844 -41.84 -12.17 16.86
CA ILE A 844 -43.29 -12.41 16.94
C ILE A 844 -43.78 -12.99 15.63
N ILE A 845 -43.40 -12.41 14.49
CA ILE A 845 -43.73 -12.91 13.16
C ILE A 845 -43.28 -14.36 13.01
N GLN A 846 -42.05 -14.69 13.47
CA GLN A 846 -41.49 -16.04 13.38
C GLN A 846 -42.26 -17.05 14.21
N VAL A 847 -42.51 -16.79 15.49
CA VAL A 847 -43.19 -17.75 16.36
C VAL A 847 -44.65 -17.94 16.00
N LEU A 848 -45.36 -16.89 15.54
CA LEU A 848 -46.72 -17.01 15.06
C LEU A 848 -46.81 -17.73 13.71
N ALA A 849 -45.83 -17.58 12.82
CA ALA A 849 -45.74 -18.38 11.60
C ALA A 849 -45.61 -19.88 11.92
N TYR A 850 -44.81 -20.22 12.92
CA TYR A 850 -44.66 -21.60 13.38
C TYR A 850 -45.96 -22.13 13.96
N ALA A 851 -46.70 -21.33 14.73
CA ALA A 851 -48.02 -21.67 15.25
C ALA A 851 -49.01 -21.89 14.12
N PHE A 852 -49.04 -21.02 13.11
CA PHE A 852 -49.88 -21.19 11.92
C PHE A 852 -49.64 -22.53 11.19
N MET A 853 -48.38 -22.85 10.96
CA MET A 853 -48.01 -24.11 10.26
C MET A 853 -48.40 -25.38 11.03
N TYR A 854 -48.40 -25.31 12.36
CA TYR A 854 -48.73 -26.48 13.19
C TYR A 854 -50.18 -26.55 13.63
N GLU A 855 -51.01 -25.51 13.46
CA GLU A 855 -52.36 -25.36 13.98
C GLU A 855 -53.29 -26.54 13.68
N GLU A 856 -53.29 -27.08 12.46
CA GLU A 856 -54.14 -28.22 12.06
C GLU A 856 -53.82 -29.51 12.84
N GLN A 857 -52.61 -29.64 13.37
CA GLN A 857 -52.14 -30.81 14.10
C GLN A 857 -52.46 -30.72 15.59
N THR A 858 -52.97 -29.59 16.08
CA THR A 858 -53.25 -29.37 17.52
C THR A 858 -54.47 -30.15 18.02
N LYS A 859 -55.38 -30.55 17.12
CA LYS A 859 -56.63 -31.28 17.45
C LYS A 859 -57.45 -30.61 18.56
N GLY A 860 -57.41 -29.25 18.62
CA GLY A 860 -58.15 -28.48 19.59
C GLY A 860 -57.52 -28.32 20.98
N GLN A 861 -56.25 -28.71 21.12
CA GLN A 861 -55.49 -28.48 22.36
C GLN A 861 -54.99 -27.03 22.43
N GLU A 862 -54.86 -26.53 23.66
CA GLU A 862 -54.26 -25.21 23.89
C GLU A 862 -52.82 -25.17 23.39
N MET A 863 -52.46 -24.11 22.66
CA MET A 863 -51.14 -23.91 22.07
C MET A 863 -50.51 -22.60 22.55
N GLU A 864 -49.25 -22.66 22.91
CA GLU A 864 -48.35 -21.55 23.20
C GLU A 864 -47.17 -21.60 22.22
N ALA A 865 -46.77 -20.47 21.66
CA ALA A 865 -45.54 -20.38 20.86
C ALA A 865 -44.62 -19.30 21.45
N GLY A 866 -43.33 -19.55 21.49
CA GLY A 866 -42.39 -18.61 22.14
C GLY A 866 -40.95 -18.99 21.95
N ILE A 867 -40.11 -18.30 22.70
CA ILE A 867 -38.65 -18.34 22.57
C ILE A 867 -38.00 -18.81 23.87
N ILE A 868 -36.93 -19.61 23.74
CA ILE A 868 -35.95 -19.85 24.80
C ILE A 868 -34.61 -19.19 24.42
N SER A 869 -34.16 -18.25 25.25
CA SER A 869 -32.88 -17.53 25.03
C SER A 869 -31.78 -18.11 25.89
N PHE A 870 -30.68 -18.61 25.25
CA PHE A 870 -29.55 -19.18 25.99
C PHE A 870 -28.76 -18.14 26.78
N LYS A 871 -28.80 -16.85 26.40
CA LYS A 871 -28.22 -15.75 27.20
C LYS A 871 -29.13 -15.28 28.34
N ASN A 872 -30.40 -15.71 28.36
CA ASN A 872 -31.40 -15.34 29.38
C ASN A 872 -32.19 -16.54 29.85
N LEU A 873 -31.54 -17.67 30.08
CA LEU A 873 -32.15 -18.92 30.51
C LEU A 873 -32.97 -18.81 31.82
N LYS A 874 -32.61 -17.85 32.70
CA LYS A 874 -33.36 -17.59 33.94
C LYS A 874 -34.82 -17.16 33.69
N SER A 875 -35.10 -16.57 32.52
CA SER A 875 -36.47 -16.20 32.15
C SER A 875 -37.28 -17.38 31.64
N GLY A 876 -36.64 -18.53 31.41
CA GLY A 876 -37.29 -19.74 30.91
C GLY A 876 -37.94 -19.58 29.52
N PHE A 877 -39.05 -20.22 29.29
CA PHE A 877 -39.84 -20.08 28.07
C PHE A 877 -40.55 -18.74 28.06
N LEU A 878 -40.33 -17.95 27.02
CA LEU A 878 -40.93 -16.64 26.78
C LEU A 878 -42.04 -16.78 25.73
N PRO A 879 -43.29 -16.96 26.14
CA PRO A 879 -44.40 -17.09 25.20
C PRO A 879 -44.71 -15.76 24.51
N PHE A 880 -45.16 -15.81 23.29
CA PHE A 880 -45.87 -14.70 22.65
C PHE A 880 -47.01 -14.22 23.57
N GLN A 881 -47.15 -12.88 23.66
CA GLN A 881 -48.21 -12.27 24.45
C GLN A 881 -48.82 -11.09 23.66
N PHE A 882 -50.14 -11.12 23.57
CA PHE A 882 -50.89 -9.93 23.13
C PHE A 882 -51.38 -9.19 24.35
N LYS A 883 -51.04 -7.89 24.44
CA LYS A 883 -51.43 -7.03 25.56
C LYS A 883 -52.49 -6.03 25.10
N GLN A 884 -53.74 -6.29 25.55
CA GLN A 884 -54.88 -5.43 25.34
C GLN A 884 -55.27 -4.81 26.67
N ASP A 885 -55.06 -3.46 26.84
CA ASP A 885 -55.24 -2.75 28.07
C ASP A 885 -54.51 -3.35 29.29
N LYS A 886 -55.25 -4.00 30.20
CA LYS A 886 -54.71 -4.69 31.40
C LYS A 886 -54.57 -6.19 31.21
N ASP A 887 -55.20 -6.76 30.18
CA ASP A 887 -55.19 -8.19 29.95
C ASP A 887 -54.03 -8.62 29.08
N VAL A 888 -53.42 -9.78 29.41
CA VAL A 888 -52.32 -10.40 28.70
C VAL A 888 -52.73 -11.78 28.26
N ILE A 889 -52.87 -11.98 26.97
CA ILE A 889 -53.24 -13.23 26.35
C ILE A 889 -51.98 -13.93 25.83
N ALA A 890 -51.63 -15.11 26.33
CA ALA A 890 -50.48 -15.92 25.89
C ALA A 890 -50.86 -17.15 25.05
N THR A 891 -52.09 -17.64 25.24
CA THR A 891 -52.62 -18.77 24.48
C THR A 891 -52.98 -18.31 23.07
N ILE A 892 -52.54 -19.06 22.05
CA ILE A 892 -52.83 -18.75 20.66
C ILE A 892 -54.22 -19.25 20.34
N SER A 893 -55.17 -18.33 20.28
CA SER A 893 -56.59 -18.56 19.91
C SER A 893 -56.78 -18.38 18.40
N ALA A 894 -57.95 -18.81 17.89
CA ALA A 894 -58.34 -18.54 16.51
C ALA A 894 -58.35 -17.03 16.18
N GLU A 895 -58.79 -16.18 17.11
CA GLU A 895 -58.81 -14.73 16.97
C GLU A 895 -57.37 -14.13 16.81
N ILE A 896 -56.41 -14.64 17.60
CA ILE A 896 -54.98 -14.22 17.47
C ILE A 896 -54.44 -14.64 16.12
N MET A 897 -54.78 -15.83 15.67
CA MET A 897 -54.35 -16.36 14.37
C MET A 897 -54.97 -15.58 13.21
N GLU A 898 -56.26 -15.25 13.28
CA GLU A 898 -56.96 -14.42 12.29
C GLU A 898 -56.29 -13.02 12.17
N ASN A 899 -56.02 -12.37 13.28
CA ASN A 899 -55.38 -11.08 13.29
C ASN A 899 -53.92 -11.15 12.75
N TYR A 900 -53.19 -12.18 13.08
CA TYR A 900 -51.86 -12.42 12.53
C TYR A 900 -51.94 -12.61 11.01
N LEU A 901 -52.82 -13.46 10.53
CA LEU A 901 -52.96 -13.74 9.10
C LEU A 901 -53.40 -12.51 8.32
N GLU A 902 -54.24 -11.68 8.89
CA GLU A 902 -54.63 -10.39 8.29
C GLU A 902 -53.41 -9.56 7.95
N GLN A 903 -52.44 -9.42 8.88
CA GLN A 903 -51.24 -8.64 8.67
C GLN A 903 -50.29 -9.30 7.68
N ILE A 904 -50.18 -10.63 7.69
CA ILE A 904 -49.34 -11.39 6.73
C ILE A 904 -49.91 -11.31 5.31
N VAL A 905 -51.24 -11.34 5.16
CA VAL A 905 -51.91 -11.15 3.85
C VAL A 905 -51.60 -9.74 3.30
N ILE A 906 -51.66 -8.70 4.11
CA ILE A 906 -51.30 -7.33 3.70
C ILE A 906 -49.87 -7.29 3.23
N LEU A 907 -48.94 -7.86 3.98
CA LEU A 907 -47.50 -7.94 3.58
C LEU A 907 -47.32 -8.72 2.27
N LEU A 908 -47.97 -9.85 2.12
CA LEU A 908 -47.90 -10.67 0.90
C LEU A 908 -48.51 -9.95 -0.31
N GLN A 909 -49.60 -9.19 -0.12
CA GLN A 909 -50.18 -8.36 -1.16
C GLN A 909 -49.13 -7.33 -1.67
N GLU A 910 -48.41 -6.68 -0.78
CA GLU A 910 -47.35 -5.74 -1.14
C GLU A 910 -46.23 -6.45 -1.90
N ILE A 911 -45.71 -7.58 -1.37
CA ILE A 911 -44.64 -8.36 -2.03
C ILE A 911 -45.06 -8.82 -3.42
N LEU A 912 -46.28 -9.26 -3.61
CA LEU A 912 -46.82 -9.85 -4.85
C LEU A 912 -47.47 -8.82 -5.79
N ASN A 913 -47.57 -7.54 -5.39
CA ASN A 913 -48.11 -6.47 -6.21
C ASN A 913 -47.08 -6.03 -7.25
N LYS A 914 -47.41 -6.13 -8.53
CA LYS A 914 -46.54 -5.71 -9.65
C LYS A 914 -46.23 -4.22 -9.63
N ASP A 915 -47.19 -3.38 -9.16
CA ASP A 915 -47.10 -1.94 -9.20
C ASP A 915 -46.27 -1.34 -8.04
N VAL A 916 -45.93 -2.15 -7.04
CA VAL A 916 -45.09 -1.74 -5.89
C VAL A 916 -43.66 -2.20 -6.15
N PRO A 917 -42.70 -1.33 -6.43
CA PRO A 917 -41.31 -1.69 -6.65
C PRO A 917 -40.63 -2.17 -5.35
N PHE A 918 -39.47 -2.81 -5.48
CA PHE A 918 -38.57 -3.00 -4.33
C PHE A 918 -37.79 -1.69 -4.14
N GLU A 919 -38.04 -1.01 -3.04
CA GLU A 919 -37.40 0.28 -2.75
C GLU A 919 -36.38 0.15 -1.62
N GLU A 920 -35.37 0.98 -1.71
CA GLU A 920 -34.38 1.12 -0.66
C GLU A 920 -34.95 2.01 0.46
N GLU A 921 -34.95 1.52 1.69
CA GLU A 921 -35.23 2.37 2.85
C GLU A 921 -33.99 3.23 3.15
N VAL A 922 -34.17 4.55 3.11
CA VAL A 922 -33.13 5.57 3.36
C VAL A 922 -33.04 5.91 4.84
#